data_43a2e6daba026c33412e00a64da7f494
#
_entry.id   43a2e6daba026c33412e00a64da7f494
#
_cell.length_a   1.000
_cell.length_b   1.000
_cell.length_c   1.000
_cell.angle_alpha   90.00
_cell.angle_beta   90.00
_cell.angle_gamma   90.00
#
_symmetry.space_group_name_H-M   'P 1'
#
loop_
_entity.id
_entity.type
_entity.pdbx_description
1 polymer ?
#
loop_
_entity_poly.entity_id
_entity_poly.type
_entity_poly.pdbx_seq_one_letter_code
_entity_poly.pdbx_strand_id
1 'polypeptide(L)'
;MDRLRVGLLLLFLCPFLVVAKEVKLASPNKVLHAEVSIDEHVSIRVLQNKDVLFAVRNIYLNTDQGYIPEKSSKVRSVKTKAVDRMVVPEIKEKRSVIAERYNELSFLFADKTKLEIRLYDEGMAYRMLTNRKGELTIFDEAADFVFAPSSTVFFQQDSNMNSDYEAPYVEQKIQDIKQGVTGNYPALVKIPSGTNILLLESDLQDYPCLWLEKGSQNLNAHFWNYPKTYNVNGNSKNRRQIVACEDYIAKTSGKRTFPWRVFAVAQEDKDLMDNQLVYLLAPECQIEDPSWIKPGWVTFDWWARRGLYNVDFKAGINTATAKYMIDFAADFGIRYFLFDDGWTYKEDLTKTIAGLDMKEVVDYATSKGVDVMLWVTYDLFDNQMDAALAQFSEWGIKGLKIDFINRSDQEASNFYWKAAKKAAEYKMVLDFHGAYRPDGLRRAYPNVLTREALVEFEQNGGTYKDNPDNRLMLPFIRNVAGPMDYIPGTMNNATKGSFRFNHDTPMGQGTRAHFMAMAVIAESPMQMLPDPQSDYYREAECTKFLVDIPVEWDDLVTLDSKIGDYVAMARRNGNSWYVAAVTDWTSREMKLELSFLPKGKKYKMEVFRDGINADIRAIDYKHEFIEVEGGEILNVSLAPGGGWVAKISTL
;
A
#
# COMPACT_ATOMS: atom_id res chain seq x y z
N MET A 1 -86.66 18.67 -13.33
CA MET A 1 -85.80 19.69 -12.65
C MET A 1 -85.03 19.02 -11.56
N ASP A 2 -83.95 18.35 -11.96
CA ASP A 2 -83.12 17.60 -11.02
C ASP A 2 -81.75 18.30 -10.84
N ARG A 3 -81.48 18.66 -9.59
CA ARG A 3 -80.19 19.30 -9.21
C ARG A 3 -79.14 18.16 -8.93
N LEU A 4 -78.19 18.07 -9.80
CA LEU A 4 -76.94 17.26 -9.53
C LEU A 4 -76.13 17.93 -8.44
N ARG A 5 -75.93 17.25 -7.32
CA ARG A 5 -74.91 17.61 -6.30
C ARG A 5 -73.61 16.92 -6.65
N VAL A 6 -72.58 17.66 -7.04
CA VAL A 6 -71.20 17.19 -7.20
C VAL A 6 -70.55 17.21 -5.82
N GLY A 7 -70.26 16.05 -5.27
CA GLY A 7 -69.48 15.87 -4.05
C GLY A 7 -67.99 15.92 -4.37
N LEU A 8 -67.29 16.91 -3.87
CA LEU A 8 -65.83 17.03 -3.95
C LEU A 8 -65.20 16.09 -2.92
N LEU A 9 -64.57 14.98 -3.38
CA LEU A 9 -63.83 14.08 -2.54
C LEU A 9 -62.41 14.64 -2.37
N LEU A 10 -62.11 15.27 -1.24
CA LEU A 10 -60.77 15.66 -0.85
C LEU A 10 -60.00 14.44 -0.40
N LEU A 11 -59.12 13.91 -1.28
CA LEU A 11 -58.11 12.93 -0.92
C LEU A 11 -57.03 13.63 -0.10
N PHE A 12 -57.06 13.44 1.20
CA PHE A 12 -55.94 13.72 2.07
C PHE A 12 -54.81 12.73 1.76
N LEU A 13 -53.83 13.13 0.95
CA LEU A 13 -52.52 12.50 0.90
C LEU A 13 -51.78 12.73 2.21
N CYS A 14 -51.95 11.83 3.16
CA CYS A 14 -51.08 11.75 4.31
C CYS A 14 -49.70 11.29 3.81
N PRO A 15 -48.62 12.05 3.99
CA PRO A 15 -47.30 11.56 3.72
C PRO A 15 -46.99 10.48 4.77
N PHE A 16 -47.12 9.21 4.42
CA PHE A 16 -46.57 8.15 5.24
C PHE A 16 -45.05 8.37 5.32
N LEU A 17 -44.58 8.85 6.43
CA LEU A 17 -43.19 8.73 6.84
C LEU A 17 -42.90 7.22 6.98
N VAL A 18 -42.37 6.64 5.92
CA VAL A 18 -41.81 5.28 5.96
C VAL A 18 -40.58 5.37 6.81
N VAL A 19 -40.66 5.03 8.08
CA VAL A 19 -39.51 4.65 8.88
C VAL A 19 -39.05 3.32 8.28
N ALA A 20 -38.13 3.37 7.34
CA ALA A 20 -37.54 2.17 6.77
C ALA A 20 -36.70 1.50 7.86
N LYS A 21 -37.24 0.47 8.49
CA LYS A 21 -36.63 -0.27 9.58
C LYS A 21 -35.32 -0.95 9.12
N GLU A 22 -35.17 -1.23 7.84
CA GLU A 22 -34.01 -1.86 7.22
C GLU A 22 -34.00 -1.56 5.70
N VAL A 23 -32.83 -1.13 5.18
CA VAL A 23 -32.64 -0.90 3.73
C VAL A 23 -31.57 -1.84 3.21
N LYS A 24 -31.81 -2.47 2.06
CA LYS A 24 -30.92 -3.49 1.48
C LYS A 24 -30.28 -3.00 0.19
N LEU A 25 -29.02 -3.38 -0.01
CA LEU A 25 -28.27 -3.17 -1.24
C LEU A 25 -27.61 -4.50 -1.63
N ALA A 26 -27.61 -4.84 -2.93
CA ALA A 26 -26.87 -5.98 -3.46
C ALA A 26 -25.68 -5.51 -4.29
N SER A 27 -24.60 -6.31 -4.35
CA SER A 27 -23.50 -6.12 -5.31
C SER A 27 -24.00 -6.32 -6.75
N PRO A 28 -23.27 -5.86 -7.78
CA PRO A 28 -23.64 -6.07 -9.17
C PRO A 28 -23.92 -7.54 -9.54
N ASN A 29 -23.08 -8.47 -9.06
CA ASN A 29 -23.25 -9.93 -9.26
C ASN A 29 -24.27 -10.55 -8.29
N LYS A 30 -24.83 -9.79 -7.34
CA LYS A 30 -25.82 -10.21 -6.34
C LYS A 30 -25.35 -11.26 -5.34
N VAL A 31 -24.05 -11.43 -5.17
CA VAL A 31 -23.45 -12.37 -4.20
C VAL A 31 -23.35 -11.72 -2.83
N LEU A 32 -22.86 -10.47 -2.76
CA LEU A 32 -22.80 -9.71 -1.53
C LEU A 32 -24.05 -8.87 -1.33
N HIS A 33 -24.48 -8.76 -0.08
CA HIS A 33 -25.61 -7.94 0.34
C HIS A 33 -25.22 -7.07 1.53
N ALA A 34 -25.62 -5.82 1.53
CA ALA A 34 -25.53 -4.93 2.69
C ALA A 34 -26.93 -4.63 3.21
N GLU A 35 -27.14 -4.80 4.50
CA GLU A 35 -28.38 -4.47 5.21
C GLU A 35 -28.10 -3.33 6.18
N VAL A 36 -28.74 -2.19 5.99
CA VAL A 36 -28.52 -0.98 6.76
C VAL A 36 -29.69 -0.75 7.70
N SER A 37 -29.43 -0.66 8.99
CA SER A 37 -30.39 -0.28 10.01
C SER A 37 -29.99 1.05 10.64
N ILE A 38 -31.00 1.85 11.01
CA ILE A 38 -30.83 3.15 11.63
C ILE A 38 -31.74 3.19 12.86
N ASP A 39 -31.13 2.97 14.02
CA ASP A 39 -31.79 3.05 15.32
C ASP A 39 -31.27 4.31 16.08
N GLU A 40 -30.57 4.14 17.20
CA GLU A 40 -29.86 5.23 17.85
C GLU A 40 -28.70 5.72 16.97
N HIS A 41 -27.96 4.81 16.39
CA HIS A 41 -26.87 5.03 15.42
C HIS A 41 -27.05 4.14 14.19
N VAL A 42 -26.25 4.40 13.17
CA VAL A 42 -26.24 3.60 11.94
C VAL A 42 -25.49 2.30 12.18
N SER A 43 -26.00 1.22 11.61
CA SER A 43 -25.35 -0.09 11.55
C SER A 43 -25.50 -0.69 10.16
N ILE A 44 -24.45 -1.41 9.72
CA ILE A 44 -24.39 -2.08 8.41
C ILE A 44 -24.03 -3.55 8.67
N ARG A 45 -24.82 -4.49 8.16
CA ARG A 45 -24.48 -5.91 8.10
C ARG A 45 -24.11 -6.27 6.67
N VAL A 46 -23.03 -6.99 6.50
CA VAL A 46 -22.62 -7.51 5.19
C VAL A 46 -22.79 -9.02 5.19
N LEU A 47 -23.49 -9.51 4.18
CA LEU A 47 -23.86 -10.90 4.02
C LEU A 47 -23.38 -11.42 2.67
N GLN A 48 -23.08 -12.71 2.63
CA GLN A 48 -22.94 -13.47 1.40
C GLN A 48 -24.05 -14.51 1.35
N ASN A 49 -24.85 -14.48 0.29
CA ASN A 49 -26.09 -15.26 0.20
C ASN A 49 -27.05 -14.93 1.35
N LYS A 50 -26.96 -15.61 2.48
CA LYS A 50 -27.75 -15.36 3.70
C LYS A 50 -26.89 -15.36 4.97
N ASP A 51 -25.61 -15.69 4.82
CA ASP A 51 -24.71 -15.79 5.95
C ASP A 51 -24.07 -14.43 6.23
N VAL A 52 -24.12 -13.99 7.48
CA VAL A 52 -23.49 -12.73 7.91
C VAL A 52 -21.98 -12.94 7.97
N LEU A 53 -21.25 -12.17 7.15
CA LEU A 53 -19.80 -12.15 7.15
C LEU A 53 -19.26 -11.29 8.31
N PHE A 54 -19.78 -10.06 8.42
CA PHE A 54 -19.44 -9.10 9.47
C PHE A 54 -20.51 -8.03 9.61
N ALA A 55 -20.39 -7.22 10.65
CA ALA A 55 -21.17 -6.00 10.79
C ALA A 55 -20.29 -4.82 11.23
N VAL A 56 -20.70 -3.62 10.84
CA VAL A 56 -20.19 -2.36 11.39
C VAL A 56 -21.33 -1.72 12.17
N ARG A 57 -21.12 -1.46 13.48
CA ARG A 57 -22.14 -0.88 14.35
C ARG A 57 -21.68 0.46 14.91
N ASN A 58 -22.62 1.22 15.42
CA ASN A 58 -22.36 2.48 16.13
C ASN A 58 -21.58 3.49 15.27
N ILE A 59 -21.96 3.66 13.99
CA ILE A 59 -21.30 4.57 13.06
C ILE A 59 -21.76 6.00 13.35
N TYR A 60 -20.86 6.83 13.92
CA TYR A 60 -21.09 8.24 14.16
C TYR A 60 -19.79 9.02 14.38
N LEU A 61 -19.84 10.35 14.25
CA LEU A 61 -18.82 11.28 14.74
C LEU A 61 -19.31 11.94 16.03
N ASN A 62 -18.45 12.06 17.03
CA ASN A 62 -18.65 12.89 18.21
C ASN A 62 -17.94 14.23 17.99
N THR A 63 -18.71 15.34 18.00
CA THR A 63 -18.18 16.65 17.61
C THR A 63 -18.64 17.76 18.58
N ASP A 64 -18.03 18.94 18.48
CA ASP A 64 -18.44 20.16 19.19
C ASP A 64 -19.85 20.64 18.81
N GLN A 65 -20.40 20.13 17.69
CA GLN A 65 -21.77 20.40 17.24
C GLN A 65 -22.73 19.21 17.51
N GLY A 66 -22.35 18.27 18.40
CA GLY A 66 -23.08 17.08 18.74
C GLY A 66 -22.72 15.85 17.88
N TYR A 67 -23.53 14.78 17.98
CA TYR A 67 -23.31 13.55 17.20
C TYR A 67 -23.73 13.76 15.74
N ILE A 68 -22.97 13.15 14.83
CA ILE A 68 -23.21 13.18 13.38
C ILE A 68 -23.17 11.75 12.82
N PRO A 69 -24.25 11.18 12.26
CA PRO A 69 -25.63 11.71 12.30
C PRO A 69 -26.12 11.90 13.74
N GLU A 70 -27.05 12.86 13.94
CA GLU A 70 -27.69 13.02 15.25
C GLU A 70 -28.33 11.70 15.69
N LYS A 71 -28.30 11.40 16.99
CA LYS A 71 -28.93 10.20 17.55
C LYS A 71 -30.39 10.09 17.10
N SER A 72 -30.77 8.88 16.65
CA SER A 72 -32.11 8.60 16.11
C SER A 72 -32.54 9.56 15.00
N SER A 73 -31.57 10.04 14.19
CA SER A 73 -31.84 11.02 13.13
C SER A 73 -32.78 10.43 12.07
N LYS A 74 -33.79 11.22 11.69
CA LYS A 74 -34.76 10.82 10.68
C LYS A 74 -34.12 10.84 9.28
N VAL A 75 -34.30 9.78 8.51
CA VAL A 75 -33.94 9.73 7.10
C VAL A 75 -34.92 10.54 6.27
N ARG A 76 -34.42 11.54 5.55
CA ARG A 76 -35.22 12.37 4.62
C ARG A 76 -35.40 11.71 3.26
N SER A 77 -34.33 11.07 2.76
CA SER A 77 -34.38 10.38 1.48
C SER A 77 -33.32 9.29 1.41
N VAL A 78 -33.63 8.27 0.64
CA VAL A 78 -32.71 7.19 0.25
C VAL A 78 -32.62 7.19 -1.26
N LYS A 79 -31.42 7.13 -1.81
CA LYS A 79 -31.16 7.05 -3.25
C LYS A 79 -30.26 5.86 -3.55
N THR A 80 -30.48 5.25 -4.70
CA THR A 80 -29.62 4.19 -5.24
C THR A 80 -28.99 4.64 -6.56
N LYS A 81 -27.78 4.18 -6.82
CA LYS A 81 -27.06 4.40 -8.08
C LYS A 81 -26.31 3.13 -8.44
N ALA A 82 -26.22 2.81 -9.71
CA ALA A 82 -25.32 1.77 -10.22
C ALA A 82 -24.25 2.42 -11.11
N VAL A 83 -23.04 1.91 -11.02
CA VAL A 83 -21.90 2.34 -11.84
C VAL A 83 -21.26 1.09 -12.46
N ASP A 84 -20.98 1.19 -13.75
CA ASP A 84 -20.20 0.20 -14.53
C ASP A 84 -19.37 1.01 -15.53
N ARG A 85 -18.08 1.16 -15.27
CA ARG A 85 -17.14 1.89 -16.13
C ARG A 85 -15.75 1.26 -16.06
N MET A 86 -14.91 1.59 -17.04
CA MET A 86 -13.50 1.28 -17.05
C MET A 86 -12.68 2.49 -16.61
N VAL A 87 -11.68 2.26 -15.75
CA VAL A 87 -10.72 3.25 -15.28
C VAL A 87 -9.35 2.89 -15.86
N VAL A 88 -8.70 3.86 -16.48
CA VAL A 88 -7.30 3.72 -16.95
C VAL A 88 -6.43 4.42 -15.91
N PRO A 89 -5.56 3.70 -15.18
CA PRO A 89 -4.68 4.30 -14.21
C PRO A 89 -3.53 5.05 -14.90
N GLU A 90 -3.05 6.12 -14.28
CA GLU A 90 -1.88 6.86 -14.78
C GLU A 90 -0.61 6.02 -14.68
N ILE A 91 -0.49 5.22 -13.62
CA ILE A 91 0.58 4.23 -13.40
C ILE A 91 -0.04 2.84 -13.32
N LYS A 92 0.47 1.93 -14.12
CA LYS A 92 -0.07 0.56 -14.25
C LYS A 92 0.48 -0.35 -13.16
N GLU A 93 0.04 -0.19 -11.93
CA GLU A 93 0.53 -0.97 -10.78
C GLU A 93 0.20 -2.47 -10.90
N LYS A 94 -1.02 -2.81 -11.32
CA LYS A 94 -1.50 -4.19 -11.52
C LYS A 94 -2.06 -4.45 -12.90
N ARG A 95 -2.79 -3.47 -13.44
CA ARG A 95 -3.54 -3.60 -14.70
C ARG A 95 -3.53 -2.29 -15.48
N SER A 96 -3.55 -2.39 -16.80
CA SER A 96 -3.69 -1.21 -17.68
C SER A 96 -5.11 -0.65 -17.72
N VAL A 97 -6.11 -1.46 -17.32
CA VAL A 97 -7.51 -1.06 -17.24
C VAL A 97 -8.16 -1.76 -16.05
N ILE A 98 -8.89 -1.01 -15.25
CA ILE A 98 -9.57 -1.48 -14.03
C ILE A 98 -11.08 -1.34 -14.23
N ALA A 99 -11.83 -2.41 -14.00
CA ALA A 99 -13.29 -2.35 -14.00
C ALA A 99 -13.79 -1.74 -12.68
N GLU A 100 -14.53 -0.65 -12.74
CA GLU A 100 -15.21 -0.05 -11.58
C GLU A 100 -16.70 -0.34 -11.66
N ARG A 101 -17.14 -1.36 -10.90
CA ARG A 101 -18.51 -1.82 -10.86
C ARG A 101 -19.05 -1.85 -9.44
N TYR A 102 -20.07 -1.05 -9.16
CA TYR A 102 -20.70 -1.05 -7.84
C TYR A 102 -22.14 -0.58 -7.89
N ASN A 103 -22.90 -0.96 -6.88
CA ASN A 103 -24.17 -0.32 -6.51
C ASN A 103 -23.94 0.56 -5.28
N GLU A 104 -24.54 1.75 -5.28
CA GLU A 104 -24.44 2.75 -4.20
C GLU A 104 -25.80 2.99 -3.56
N LEU A 105 -25.80 3.09 -2.25
CA LEU A 105 -26.91 3.50 -1.42
C LEU A 105 -26.52 4.79 -0.69
N SER A 106 -27.30 5.85 -0.86
CA SER A 106 -27.10 7.16 -0.23
C SER A 106 -28.27 7.52 0.66
N PHE A 107 -27.99 7.74 1.95
CA PHE A 107 -28.96 8.29 2.92
C PHE A 107 -28.72 9.78 3.10
N LEU A 108 -29.80 10.57 3.11
CA LEU A 108 -29.78 11.94 3.55
C LEU A 108 -30.58 12.06 4.85
N PHE A 109 -29.91 12.44 5.92
CA PHE A 109 -30.49 12.63 7.23
C PHE A 109 -31.13 14.03 7.43
N ALA A 110 -31.95 14.16 8.46
CA ALA A 110 -32.62 15.42 8.80
C ALA A 110 -31.65 16.57 9.12
N ASP A 111 -30.52 16.24 9.70
CA ASP A 111 -29.41 17.13 10.04
C ASP A 111 -28.50 17.49 8.84
N LYS A 112 -28.89 17.08 7.62
CA LYS A 112 -28.17 17.27 6.34
C LYS A 112 -26.88 16.44 6.21
N THR A 113 -26.61 15.53 7.13
CA THR A 113 -25.56 14.53 6.95
C THR A 113 -25.96 13.57 5.84
N LYS A 114 -24.99 13.12 5.06
CA LYS A 114 -25.14 12.00 4.13
C LYS A 114 -24.29 10.82 4.60
N LEU A 115 -24.80 9.61 4.38
CA LEU A 115 -24.03 8.37 4.44
C LEU A 115 -24.07 7.76 3.06
N GLU A 116 -22.90 7.47 2.48
CA GLU A 116 -22.74 6.76 1.21
C GLU A 116 -22.17 5.37 1.49
N ILE A 117 -22.79 4.35 0.90
CA ILE A 117 -22.38 2.95 0.98
C ILE A 117 -22.25 2.44 -0.43
N ARG A 118 -21.09 1.94 -0.81
CA ARG A 118 -20.84 1.27 -2.09
C ARG A 118 -20.63 -0.21 -1.87
N LEU A 119 -21.30 -1.03 -2.65
CA LEU A 119 -21.13 -2.47 -2.64
C LEU A 119 -20.63 -2.93 -4.00
N TYR A 120 -19.41 -3.44 -4.01
CA TYR A 120 -18.71 -4.03 -5.14
C TYR A 120 -18.89 -5.54 -5.11
N ASP A 121 -18.47 -6.25 -6.15
CA ASP A 121 -18.44 -7.71 -6.18
C ASP A 121 -17.36 -8.27 -5.22
N GLU A 122 -16.30 -7.50 -5.01
CA GLU A 122 -15.13 -7.81 -4.18
C GLU A 122 -15.08 -7.05 -2.85
N GLY A 123 -16.19 -6.40 -2.41
CA GLY A 123 -16.19 -5.75 -1.12
C GLY A 123 -17.21 -4.63 -0.93
N MET A 124 -17.10 -3.96 0.21
CA MET A 124 -17.97 -2.85 0.63
C MET A 124 -17.13 -1.65 1.09
N ALA A 125 -17.62 -0.44 0.85
CA ALA A 125 -17.09 0.77 1.46
C ALA A 125 -18.20 1.69 1.92
N TYR A 126 -17.96 2.45 3.02
CA TYR A 126 -18.85 3.52 3.44
C TYR A 126 -18.08 4.78 3.81
N ARG A 127 -18.74 5.94 3.68
CA ARG A 127 -18.24 7.21 4.20
C ARG A 127 -19.37 8.13 4.62
N MET A 128 -19.03 9.10 5.47
CA MET A 128 -19.92 10.20 5.82
C MET A 128 -19.60 11.47 5.03
N LEU A 129 -20.62 12.28 4.81
CA LEU A 129 -20.49 13.64 4.28
C LEU A 129 -21.28 14.59 5.19
N THR A 130 -20.66 15.68 5.59
CA THR A 130 -21.27 16.69 6.43
C THR A 130 -21.57 17.97 5.66
N ASN A 131 -22.55 18.73 6.13
CA ASN A 131 -22.89 20.04 5.60
C ASN A 131 -23.23 20.99 6.78
N ARG A 132 -22.27 21.10 7.70
CA ARG A 132 -22.32 21.99 8.84
C ARG A 132 -21.71 23.35 8.49
N LYS A 133 -22.02 24.38 9.24
CA LYS A 133 -21.42 25.72 9.06
C LYS A 133 -20.11 25.81 9.84
N GLY A 134 -19.15 26.55 9.28
CA GLY A 134 -17.89 26.87 9.94
C GLY A 134 -16.93 25.69 10.06
N GLU A 135 -16.08 25.72 11.05
CA GLU A 135 -15.17 24.65 11.44
C GLU A 135 -15.90 23.63 12.32
N LEU A 136 -15.46 22.40 12.27
CA LEU A 136 -15.96 21.27 13.05
C LEU A 136 -14.78 20.65 13.82
N THR A 137 -14.89 20.64 15.14
CA THR A 137 -13.96 19.89 16.00
C THR A 137 -14.50 18.49 16.24
N ILE A 138 -13.72 17.47 15.90
CA ILE A 138 -14.10 16.06 16.02
C ILE A 138 -13.33 15.46 17.18
N PHE A 139 -14.05 15.03 18.21
CA PHE A 139 -13.48 14.41 19.39
C PHE A 139 -13.24 12.93 19.17
N ASP A 140 -14.09 12.25 18.37
CA ASP A 140 -13.98 10.83 18.10
C ASP A 140 -14.83 10.44 16.87
N GLU A 141 -14.43 9.38 16.17
CA GLU A 141 -15.23 8.65 15.19
C GLU A 141 -15.43 7.21 15.68
N ALA A 142 -16.67 6.85 15.94
CA ALA A 142 -17.03 5.52 16.40
C ALA A 142 -17.40 4.60 15.23
N ALA A 143 -16.90 3.39 15.29
CA ALA A 143 -17.33 2.24 14.51
C ALA A 143 -16.87 0.95 15.20
N ASP A 144 -17.82 0.05 15.48
CA ASP A 144 -17.54 -1.28 16.02
C ASP A 144 -17.53 -2.31 14.89
N PHE A 145 -16.39 -2.90 14.63
CA PHE A 145 -16.22 -3.98 13.63
C PHE A 145 -16.48 -5.32 14.29
N VAL A 146 -17.64 -5.90 13.99
CA VAL A 146 -18.18 -7.11 14.64
C VAL A 146 -17.96 -8.32 13.76
N PHE A 147 -17.12 -9.25 14.24
CA PHE A 147 -16.85 -10.54 13.63
C PHE A 147 -17.21 -11.66 14.60
N ALA A 148 -17.26 -12.91 14.10
CA ALA A 148 -17.36 -14.07 14.98
C ALA A 148 -16.13 -14.11 15.92
N PRO A 149 -16.28 -14.34 17.23
CA PRO A 149 -15.15 -14.31 18.19
C PRO A 149 -14.01 -15.26 17.86
N SER A 150 -14.31 -16.39 17.20
CA SER A 150 -13.35 -17.38 16.72
C SER A 150 -12.64 -17.00 15.42
N SER A 151 -12.96 -15.85 14.82
CA SER A 151 -12.24 -15.33 13.64
C SER A 151 -10.79 -15.05 13.99
N THR A 152 -9.91 -15.28 13.02
CA THR A 152 -8.48 -14.96 13.11
C THR A 152 -8.23 -13.59 12.50
N VAL A 153 -7.46 -12.75 13.17
CA VAL A 153 -7.00 -11.46 12.62
C VAL A 153 -5.49 -11.47 12.45
N PHE A 154 -5.04 -10.93 11.32
CA PHE A 154 -3.64 -10.64 10.99
C PHE A 154 -3.49 -9.12 10.97
N PHE A 155 -2.73 -8.57 11.90
CA PHE A 155 -2.51 -7.13 11.98
C PHE A 155 -1.18 -6.79 12.65
N GLN A 156 -0.65 -5.62 12.34
CA GLN A 156 0.55 -5.10 12.97
C GLN A 156 0.17 -4.49 14.33
N GLN A 157 0.51 -5.17 15.41
CA GLN A 157 0.28 -4.64 16.76
C GLN A 157 1.27 -3.54 17.07
N ASP A 158 0.75 -2.38 17.46
CA ASP A 158 1.51 -1.24 17.90
C ASP A 158 0.67 -0.40 18.87
N SER A 159 1.32 0.16 19.88
CA SER A 159 0.68 1.01 20.88
C SER A 159 1.24 2.43 20.89
N ASN A 160 2.08 2.76 19.91
CA ASN A 160 2.78 4.03 19.84
C ASN A 160 2.26 4.90 18.70
N MET A 161 1.77 6.10 19.02
CA MET A 161 1.35 7.07 18.01
C MET A 161 2.52 7.59 17.15
N ASN A 162 3.76 7.44 17.61
CA ASN A 162 4.98 7.72 16.85
C ASN A 162 5.54 6.41 16.26
N SER A 163 4.73 5.72 15.45
CA SER A 163 5.03 4.44 14.82
C SER A 163 5.88 4.61 13.57
N ASP A 164 6.86 3.74 13.38
CA ASP A 164 7.58 3.56 12.10
C ASP A 164 6.79 2.67 11.11
N TYR A 165 5.76 1.98 11.59
CA TYR A 165 4.92 1.05 10.79
C TYR A 165 5.66 -0.20 10.30
N GLU A 166 6.80 -0.53 10.90
CA GLU A 166 7.66 -1.67 10.57
C GLU A 166 7.49 -2.84 11.55
N ALA A 167 6.26 -3.14 11.95
CA ALA A 167 5.93 -4.30 12.75
C ALA A 167 5.54 -5.49 11.88
N PRO A 168 5.90 -6.74 12.24
CA PRO A 168 5.39 -7.91 11.55
C PRO A 168 3.89 -8.10 11.79
N TYR A 169 3.20 -8.74 10.84
CA TYR A 169 1.81 -9.15 11.05
C TYR A 169 1.74 -10.28 12.09
N VAL A 170 0.87 -10.11 13.08
CA VAL A 170 0.61 -11.11 14.11
C VAL A 170 -0.71 -11.79 13.83
N GLU A 171 -0.71 -13.12 13.77
CA GLU A 171 -1.89 -13.96 13.62
C GLU A 171 -2.46 -14.32 14.99
N GLN A 172 -3.70 -13.91 15.29
CA GLN A 172 -4.38 -14.22 16.55
C GLN A 172 -5.90 -14.37 16.36
N LYS A 173 -6.55 -15.20 17.17
CA LYS A 173 -8.02 -15.18 17.27
C LYS A 173 -8.47 -13.91 17.98
N ILE A 174 -9.53 -13.27 17.47
CA ILE A 174 -10.05 -12.01 18.03
C ILE A 174 -10.37 -12.15 19.53
N GLN A 175 -10.93 -13.29 19.94
CA GLN A 175 -11.26 -13.56 21.35
C GLN A 175 -10.05 -13.67 22.28
N ASP A 176 -8.85 -13.98 21.75
CA ASP A 176 -7.63 -14.20 22.52
C ASP A 176 -6.79 -12.92 22.66
N ILE A 177 -7.16 -11.85 21.93
CA ILE A 177 -6.51 -10.54 22.02
C ILE A 177 -6.98 -9.84 23.29
N LYS A 178 -6.05 -9.29 24.06
CA LYS A 178 -6.36 -8.51 25.27
C LYS A 178 -7.06 -7.21 24.89
N GLN A 179 -8.05 -6.80 25.69
CA GLN A 179 -8.71 -5.52 25.54
C GLN A 179 -7.71 -4.36 25.60
N GLY A 180 -7.87 -3.36 24.77
CA GLY A 180 -7.00 -2.18 24.66
C GLY A 180 -5.75 -2.39 23.80
N VAL A 181 -5.51 -3.59 23.24
CA VAL A 181 -4.45 -3.78 22.23
C VAL A 181 -4.83 -3.03 20.96
N THR A 182 -3.93 -2.19 20.51
CA THR A 182 -4.06 -1.43 19.26
C THR A 182 -3.23 -2.02 18.14
N GLY A 183 -3.55 -1.68 16.90
CA GLY A 183 -2.80 -2.09 15.73
C GLY A 183 -3.14 -1.29 14.49
N ASN A 184 -2.20 -1.33 13.55
CA ASN A 184 -2.26 -0.60 12.29
C ASN A 184 -3.18 -1.26 11.25
N TYR A 185 -3.69 -0.47 10.31
CA TYR A 185 -4.21 -0.91 9.02
C TYR A 185 -3.05 -1.12 8.01
N PRO A 186 -3.23 -2.00 6.99
CA PRO A 186 -4.36 -2.92 6.80
C PRO A 186 -4.40 -4.05 7.83
N ALA A 187 -5.59 -4.55 8.11
CA ALA A 187 -5.78 -5.70 8.97
C ALA A 187 -6.69 -6.72 8.27
N LEU A 188 -6.26 -7.97 8.21
CA LEU A 188 -7.02 -9.05 7.59
C LEU A 188 -7.73 -9.86 8.66
N VAL A 189 -9.03 -10.06 8.49
CA VAL A 189 -9.84 -10.97 9.33
C VAL A 189 -10.28 -12.17 8.49
N LYS A 190 -9.88 -13.37 8.91
CA LYS A 190 -10.35 -14.64 8.35
C LYS A 190 -11.44 -15.19 9.24
N ILE A 191 -12.68 -15.20 8.76
CA ILE A 191 -13.83 -15.71 9.53
C ILE A 191 -13.92 -17.24 9.47
N PRO A 192 -14.69 -17.90 10.35
CA PRO A 192 -14.74 -19.37 10.42
C PRO A 192 -15.18 -20.09 9.15
N SER A 193 -15.90 -19.42 8.25
CA SER A 193 -16.24 -19.96 6.93
C SER A 193 -15.05 -20.04 5.96
N GLY A 194 -13.92 -19.44 6.32
CA GLY A 194 -12.73 -19.31 5.45
C GLY A 194 -12.68 -18.01 4.64
N THR A 195 -13.76 -17.22 4.60
CA THR A 195 -13.80 -15.93 3.89
C THR A 195 -12.85 -14.94 4.54
N ASN A 196 -12.11 -14.21 3.72
CA ASN A 196 -11.20 -13.15 4.08
C ASN A 196 -11.91 -11.79 4.00
N ILE A 197 -11.76 -10.98 5.05
CA ILE A 197 -12.22 -9.58 5.08
C ILE A 197 -11.03 -8.70 5.42
N LEU A 198 -10.54 -7.93 4.45
CA LEU A 198 -9.42 -7.03 4.64
C LEU A 198 -9.94 -5.62 4.91
N LEU A 199 -9.57 -5.08 6.07
CA LEU A 199 -9.93 -3.74 6.52
C LEU A 199 -8.90 -2.74 5.98
N LEU A 200 -9.41 -1.72 5.26
CA LEU A 200 -8.65 -0.72 4.53
C LEU A 200 -9.32 0.65 4.66
N GLU A 201 -8.66 1.70 4.22
CA GLU A 201 -9.28 3.01 4.04
C GLU A 201 -8.78 3.69 2.77
N SER A 202 -9.56 4.66 2.25
CA SER A 202 -9.20 5.44 1.06
C SER A 202 -9.68 6.87 1.17
N ASP A 203 -9.09 7.76 0.36
CA ASP A 203 -9.41 9.20 0.33
C ASP A 203 -9.15 9.88 1.69
N LEU A 204 -8.00 9.59 2.29
CA LEU A 204 -7.59 10.15 3.57
C LEU A 204 -7.07 11.58 3.39
N GLN A 205 -7.95 12.55 3.54
CA GLN A 205 -7.66 13.97 3.43
C GLN A 205 -8.10 14.71 4.70
N ASP A 206 -7.21 15.55 5.24
CA ASP A 206 -7.50 16.43 6.38
C ASP A 206 -8.16 15.68 7.55
N TYR A 207 -7.65 14.47 7.85
CA TYR A 207 -8.17 13.56 8.86
C TYR A 207 -7.11 12.55 9.31
N PRO A 208 -7.13 12.06 10.57
CA PRO A 208 -6.19 11.03 11.03
C PRO A 208 -6.49 9.67 10.41
N CYS A 209 -5.45 8.83 10.29
CA CYS A 209 -5.60 7.43 9.92
C CYS A 209 -6.44 6.63 10.90
N LEU A 210 -7.20 5.70 10.39
CA LEU A 210 -7.88 4.69 11.19
C LEU A 210 -6.90 3.61 11.67
N TRP A 211 -6.95 3.33 12.96
CA TRP A 211 -6.35 2.20 13.64
C TRP A 211 -7.43 1.28 14.20
N LEU A 212 -7.03 0.09 14.63
CA LEU A 212 -7.89 -0.82 15.37
C LEU A 212 -7.54 -0.81 16.85
N GLU A 213 -8.57 -0.91 17.70
CA GLU A 213 -8.41 -1.22 19.11
C GLU A 213 -9.28 -2.42 19.48
N LYS A 214 -8.73 -3.37 20.23
CA LYS A 214 -9.52 -4.47 20.78
C LYS A 214 -10.43 -3.99 21.90
N GLY A 215 -11.72 -3.92 21.62
CA GLY A 215 -12.77 -3.70 22.61
C GLY A 215 -13.06 -4.97 23.45
N SER A 216 -14.15 -4.99 24.18
CA SER A 216 -14.53 -6.16 24.97
C SER A 216 -14.81 -7.41 24.13
N GLN A 217 -15.53 -7.27 23.01
CA GLN A 217 -15.89 -8.37 22.10
C GLN A 217 -15.54 -8.07 20.63
N ASN A 218 -15.42 -6.82 20.26
CA ASN A 218 -15.25 -6.33 18.89
C ASN A 218 -13.82 -5.81 18.66
N LEU A 219 -13.50 -5.51 17.42
CA LEU A 219 -12.46 -4.57 17.04
C LEU A 219 -13.14 -3.22 16.83
N ASN A 220 -12.61 -2.16 17.43
CA ASN A 220 -13.18 -0.82 17.34
C ASN A 220 -12.29 0.08 16.49
N ALA A 221 -12.89 1.10 15.87
CA ALA A 221 -12.14 2.21 15.32
C ALA A 221 -11.36 2.91 16.44
N HIS A 222 -10.12 3.26 16.16
CA HIS A 222 -9.27 4.03 17.06
C HIS A 222 -8.51 5.09 16.26
N PHE A 223 -8.38 6.29 16.85
CA PHE A 223 -7.69 7.42 16.23
C PHE A 223 -6.79 8.09 17.24
N TRP A 224 -5.57 8.40 16.82
CA TRP A 224 -4.69 9.21 17.64
C TRP A 224 -5.14 10.68 17.64
N ASN A 225 -5.07 11.29 18.81
CA ASN A 225 -5.44 12.69 18.99
C ASN A 225 -4.50 13.64 18.24
N TYR A 226 -4.99 14.82 17.91
CA TYR A 226 -4.23 15.87 17.24
C TYR A 226 -3.01 16.29 18.10
N PRO A 227 -1.83 16.46 17.51
CA PRO A 227 -0.62 16.85 18.24
C PRO A 227 -0.73 18.24 18.86
N LYS A 228 -0.18 18.38 20.07
CA LYS A 228 -0.08 19.65 20.79
C LYS A 228 1.34 20.14 20.96
N THR A 229 2.23 19.23 21.31
CA THR A 229 3.65 19.53 21.49
C THR A 229 4.54 18.42 20.97
N TYR A 230 5.74 18.81 20.54
CA TYR A 230 6.71 17.92 19.91
C TYR A 230 8.03 17.91 20.65
N ASN A 231 8.80 16.84 20.49
CA ASN A 231 10.19 16.79 20.87
C ASN A 231 11.01 17.63 19.87
N VAL A 232 11.45 18.81 20.31
CA VAL A 232 12.25 19.74 19.49
C VAL A 232 13.75 19.53 19.63
N ASN A 233 14.20 18.77 20.65
CA ASN A 233 15.60 18.55 20.98
C ASN A 233 16.15 17.19 20.49
N GLY A 234 15.35 16.42 19.78
CA GLY A 234 15.74 15.14 19.21
C GLY A 234 16.73 15.27 18.04
N ASN A 235 17.38 14.16 17.71
CA ASN A 235 18.06 14.02 16.41
C ASN A 235 17.03 14.06 15.26
N SER A 236 17.50 14.07 14.02
CA SER A 236 16.61 14.12 12.83
C SER A 236 15.52 13.05 12.82
N LYS A 237 15.79 11.86 13.35
CA LYS A 237 14.85 10.75 13.49
C LYS A 237 13.74 11.02 14.51
N ASN A 238 14.02 11.79 15.56
CA ASN A 238 13.12 11.97 16.71
C ASN A 238 12.52 13.39 16.80
N ARG A 239 12.88 14.29 15.89
CA ARG A 239 12.23 15.59 15.77
C ARG A 239 10.78 15.38 15.37
N ARG A 240 9.88 16.21 15.90
CA ARG A 240 8.43 16.09 15.72
C ARG A 240 7.79 14.81 16.23
N GLN A 241 8.47 14.00 17.05
CA GLN A 241 7.77 13.02 17.86
C GLN A 241 6.79 13.74 18.79
N ILE A 242 5.55 13.23 18.81
CA ILE A 242 4.49 13.82 19.62
C ILE A 242 4.76 13.51 21.09
N VAL A 243 4.76 14.54 21.93
CA VAL A 243 4.95 14.45 23.39
C VAL A 243 3.63 14.63 24.12
N ALA A 244 2.76 15.50 23.61
CA ALA A 244 1.43 15.72 24.15
C ALA A 244 0.42 15.98 23.03
N CYS A 245 -0.84 15.61 23.28
CA CYS A 245 -1.96 15.76 22.35
C CYS A 245 -3.01 16.73 22.87
N GLU A 246 -3.83 17.21 21.95
CA GLU A 246 -5.10 17.87 22.24
C GLU A 246 -6.17 16.82 22.66
N ASP A 247 -7.35 17.27 23.02
CA ASP A 247 -8.49 16.43 23.41
C ASP A 247 -9.44 16.11 22.24
N TYR A 248 -8.97 16.29 21.00
CA TYR A 248 -9.70 16.02 19.77
C TYR A 248 -8.80 15.32 18.75
N ILE A 249 -9.42 14.61 17.79
CA ILE A 249 -8.70 13.90 16.73
C ILE A 249 -8.50 14.76 15.48
N ALA A 250 -9.43 15.69 15.21
CA ALA A 250 -9.33 16.58 14.05
C ALA A 250 -10.09 17.89 14.24
N LYS A 251 -9.61 18.95 13.57
CA LYS A 251 -10.35 20.19 13.27
C LYS A 251 -10.42 20.37 11.77
N THR A 252 -11.61 20.50 11.22
CA THR A 252 -11.78 20.48 9.77
C THR A 252 -13.00 21.31 9.34
N SER A 253 -13.20 21.49 8.03
CA SER A 253 -14.40 22.16 7.51
C SER A 253 -15.66 21.39 7.89
N GLY A 254 -16.68 22.08 8.37
CA GLY A 254 -17.99 21.49 8.63
C GLY A 254 -18.73 21.01 7.35
N LYS A 255 -18.27 21.44 6.17
CA LYS A 255 -18.76 20.95 4.87
C LYS A 255 -17.68 20.17 4.17
N ARG A 256 -17.72 18.83 4.30
CA ARG A 256 -16.72 17.94 3.72
C ARG A 256 -17.22 16.52 3.49
N THR A 257 -16.43 15.74 2.75
CA THR A 257 -16.46 14.27 2.73
C THR A 257 -15.43 13.74 3.72
N PHE A 258 -15.73 12.63 4.38
CA PHE A 258 -14.79 11.88 5.23
C PHE A 258 -14.17 10.72 4.46
N PRO A 259 -13.05 10.15 4.92
CA PRO A 259 -12.42 9.01 4.27
C PRO A 259 -13.36 7.81 4.13
N TRP A 260 -13.16 7.01 3.10
CA TRP A 260 -13.83 5.74 2.94
C TRP A 260 -13.28 4.71 3.92
N ARG A 261 -14.18 4.03 4.65
CA ARG A 261 -13.88 2.80 5.39
C ARG A 261 -14.17 1.64 4.46
N VAL A 262 -13.15 0.83 4.16
CA VAL A 262 -13.15 -0.13 3.06
C VAL A 262 -12.98 -1.54 3.61
N PHE A 263 -13.77 -2.49 3.09
CA PHE A 263 -13.75 -3.90 3.45
C PHE A 263 -13.67 -4.70 2.17
N ALA A 264 -12.47 -5.16 1.80
CA ALA A 264 -12.31 -6.10 0.70
C ALA A 264 -12.72 -7.49 1.17
N VAL A 265 -13.50 -8.21 0.36
CA VAL A 265 -14.02 -9.55 0.68
C VAL A 265 -13.55 -10.53 -0.38
N ALA A 266 -12.88 -11.59 0.05
CA ALA A 266 -12.36 -12.64 -0.82
C ALA A 266 -12.65 -14.03 -0.26
N GLN A 267 -13.07 -14.96 -1.12
CA GLN A 267 -13.32 -16.34 -0.73
C GLN A 267 -12.03 -17.15 -0.62
N GLU A 268 -11.10 -16.90 -1.51
CA GLU A 268 -9.78 -17.52 -1.52
C GLU A 268 -8.70 -16.46 -1.21
N ASP A 269 -7.63 -16.86 -0.56
CA ASP A 269 -6.55 -15.95 -0.17
C ASP A 269 -5.99 -15.19 -1.39
N LYS A 270 -5.80 -15.88 -2.52
CA LYS A 270 -5.25 -15.32 -3.76
C LYS A 270 -6.08 -14.17 -4.35
N ASP A 271 -7.40 -14.14 -4.11
CA ASP A 271 -8.29 -13.12 -4.68
C ASP A 271 -8.07 -11.74 -4.05
N LEU A 272 -7.45 -11.68 -2.85
CA LEU A 272 -7.08 -10.41 -2.22
C LEU A 272 -6.05 -9.62 -3.04
N MET A 273 -5.10 -10.31 -3.68
CA MET A 273 -3.96 -9.67 -4.35
C MET A 273 -4.36 -8.82 -5.56
N ASP A 274 -5.50 -9.10 -6.20
CA ASP A 274 -6.03 -8.33 -7.33
C ASP A 274 -7.01 -7.21 -6.90
N ASN A 275 -7.34 -7.10 -5.62
CA ASN A 275 -8.27 -6.07 -5.14
C ASN A 275 -7.69 -4.66 -5.33
N GLN A 276 -8.52 -3.71 -5.82
CA GLN A 276 -8.13 -2.34 -6.12
C GLN A 276 -9.08 -1.30 -5.52
N LEU A 277 -9.87 -1.65 -4.52
CA LEU A 277 -10.87 -0.76 -3.93
C LEU A 277 -10.27 0.53 -3.38
N VAL A 278 -9.07 0.47 -2.78
CA VAL A 278 -8.39 1.68 -2.27
C VAL A 278 -8.09 2.67 -3.39
N TYR A 279 -7.65 2.18 -4.55
CA TYR A 279 -7.41 3.02 -5.73
C TYR A 279 -8.72 3.58 -6.30
N LEU A 280 -9.73 2.73 -6.52
CA LEU A 280 -11.00 3.11 -7.15
C LEU A 280 -11.82 4.11 -6.31
N LEU A 281 -11.69 4.09 -4.98
CA LEU A 281 -12.40 4.99 -4.06
C LEU A 281 -11.71 6.34 -3.86
N ALA A 282 -10.45 6.46 -4.29
CA ALA A 282 -9.69 7.71 -4.20
C ALA A 282 -10.10 8.72 -5.29
N PRO A 283 -9.82 10.02 -5.08
CA PRO A 283 -10.04 11.05 -6.09
C PRO A 283 -9.25 10.77 -7.38
N GLU A 284 -9.80 11.20 -8.51
CA GLU A 284 -9.14 11.13 -9.81
C GLU A 284 -7.89 12.03 -9.86
N CYS A 285 -6.99 11.78 -10.82
CA CYS A 285 -5.72 12.50 -11.00
C CYS A 285 -5.93 14.00 -11.01
N GLN A 286 -5.13 14.73 -10.22
CA GLN A 286 -5.15 16.19 -10.10
C GLN A 286 -3.97 16.87 -10.82
N ILE A 287 -3.09 16.09 -11.44
CA ILE A 287 -1.98 16.58 -12.25
C ILE A 287 -2.47 16.72 -13.70
N GLU A 288 -2.38 17.91 -14.27
CA GLU A 288 -2.87 18.20 -15.63
C GLU A 288 -2.14 17.36 -16.70
N ASP A 289 -0.83 17.24 -16.60
CA ASP A 289 0.00 16.39 -17.46
C ASP A 289 0.89 15.47 -16.59
N PRO A 290 0.50 14.21 -16.34
CA PRO A 290 1.29 13.24 -15.57
C PRO A 290 2.37 12.54 -16.42
N SER A 291 2.50 12.83 -17.71
CA SER A 291 3.38 12.10 -18.64
C SER A 291 4.88 12.14 -18.28
N TRP A 292 5.29 13.09 -17.44
CA TRP A 292 6.66 13.21 -16.92
C TRP A 292 6.98 12.19 -15.83
N ILE A 293 5.96 11.60 -15.19
CA ILE A 293 6.14 10.58 -14.15
C ILE A 293 6.64 9.31 -14.81
N LYS A 294 7.77 8.80 -14.34
CA LYS A 294 8.40 7.63 -14.93
C LYS A 294 8.72 6.61 -13.84
N PRO A 295 7.95 5.52 -13.74
CA PRO A 295 8.34 4.37 -12.93
C PRO A 295 9.70 3.80 -13.34
N GLY A 296 10.38 3.14 -12.41
CA GLY A 296 11.68 2.52 -12.71
C GLY A 296 12.39 1.94 -11.50
N TRP A 297 13.44 1.19 -11.79
CA TRP A 297 14.36 0.68 -10.79
C TRP A 297 15.24 1.80 -10.23
N VAL A 298 15.63 1.63 -8.95
CA VAL A 298 16.50 2.55 -8.21
C VAL A 298 17.72 1.77 -7.71
N THR A 299 18.90 2.35 -7.85
CA THR A 299 20.07 1.95 -7.07
C THR A 299 20.37 3.04 -6.03
N PHE A 300 20.77 2.68 -4.83
CA PHE A 300 21.02 3.65 -3.76
C PHE A 300 22.27 3.32 -2.96
N ASP A 301 22.72 4.28 -2.14
CA ASP A 301 24.05 4.24 -1.53
C ASP A 301 24.04 3.95 -0.02
N TRP A 302 22.87 3.83 0.61
CA TRP A 302 22.78 3.71 2.07
C TRP A 302 23.17 2.34 2.59
N TRP A 303 22.57 1.30 1.99
CA TRP A 303 22.68 -0.07 2.46
C TRP A 303 24.12 -0.58 2.40
N ALA A 304 24.47 -1.54 3.27
CA ALA A 304 25.82 -2.10 3.39
C ALA A 304 26.91 -1.03 3.54
N ARG A 305 26.58 0.12 4.14
CA ARG A 305 27.52 1.20 4.44
C ARG A 305 28.36 1.64 3.24
N ARG A 306 27.78 1.64 2.06
CA ARG A 306 28.50 1.96 0.80
C ARG A 306 29.72 1.08 0.58
N GLY A 307 29.60 -0.22 0.88
CA GLY A 307 30.68 -1.21 0.92
C GLY A 307 31.23 -1.62 -0.46
N LEU A 308 31.55 -0.64 -1.31
CA LEU A 308 32.14 -0.88 -2.63
C LEU A 308 33.52 -1.49 -2.51
N TYR A 309 33.89 -2.38 -3.40
CA TYR A 309 35.21 -2.99 -3.53
C TYR A 309 35.64 -3.08 -5.00
N ASN A 310 36.93 -3.32 -5.24
CA ASN A 310 37.55 -3.29 -6.56
C ASN A 310 37.35 -1.94 -7.29
N VAL A 311 37.50 -0.84 -6.54
CA VAL A 311 37.40 0.54 -7.05
C VAL A 311 38.69 1.28 -6.72
N ASP A 312 39.09 2.23 -7.59
CA ASP A 312 40.34 2.98 -7.45
C ASP A 312 40.18 4.29 -6.66
N PHE A 313 39.13 4.40 -5.84
CA PHE A 313 38.82 5.54 -5.01
C PHE A 313 38.31 5.09 -3.63
N LYS A 314 38.37 5.98 -2.64
CA LYS A 314 37.77 5.74 -1.33
C LYS A 314 36.26 5.92 -1.39
N ALA A 315 35.51 4.82 -1.23
CA ALA A 315 34.05 4.84 -1.14
C ALA A 315 33.56 5.67 0.06
N GLY A 316 32.42 6.32 -0.11
CA GLY A 316 31.80 7.17 0.90
C GLY A 316 30.84 8.18 0.25
N ILE A 317 30.40 9.18 1.03
CA ILE A 317 29.52 10.24 0.52
C ILE A 317 30.39 11.27 -0.20
N ASN A 318 30.60 11.05 -1.49
CA ASN A 318 31.43 11.93 -2.35
C ASN A 318 31.06 11.75 -3.83
N THR A 319 31.48 12.71 -4.66
CA THR A 319 31.21 12.72 -6.09
C THR A 319 31.73 11.47 -6.83
N ALA A 320 32.89 10.93 -6.44
CA ALA A 320 33.48 9.73 -7.11
C ALA A 320 32.61 8.47 -6.88
N THR A 321 32.12 8.27 -5.66
CA THR A 321 31.21 7.16 -5.34
C THR A 321 29.89 7.31 -6.10
N ALA A 322 29.30 8.52 -6.12
CA ALA A 322 28.08 8.78 -6.85
C ALA A 322 28.21 8.46 -8.33
N LYS A 323 29.31 8.90 -8.97
CA LYS A 323 29.57 8.62 -10.39
C LYS A 323 29.68 7.11 -10.68
N TYR A 324 30.35 6.34 -9.81
CA TYR A 324 30.44 4.88 -9.95
C TYR A 324 29.05 4.21 -9.89
N MET A 325 28.18 4.66 -8.96
CA MET A 325 26.82 4.14 -8.84
C MET A 325 25.93 4.56 -10.02
N ILE A 326 26.16 5.74 -10.56
CA ILE A 326 25.50 6.22 -11.79
C ILE A 326 25.96 5.41 -13.01
N ASP A 327 27.26 5.09 -13.12
CA ASP A 327 27.76 4.19 -14.18
C ASP A 327 27.11 2.80 -14.10
N PHE A 328 27.01 2.24 -12.90
CA PHE A 328 26.27 0.98 -12.68
C PHE A 328 24.81 1.10 -13.14
N ALA A 329 24.12 2.17 -12.76
CA ALA A 329 22.73 2.41 -13.18
C ALA A 329 22.63 2.46 -14.71
N ALA A 330 23.52 3.16 -15.38
CA ALA A 330 23.55 3.27 -16.83
C ALA A 330 23.85 1.92 -17.52
N ASP A 331 24.82 1.15 -17.00
CA ASP A 331 25.24 -0.15 -17.55
C ASP A 331 24.12 -1.19 -17.53
N PHE A 332 23.24 -1.12 -16.52
CA PHE A 332 22.12 -2.04 -16.34
C PHE A 332 20.75 -1.44 -16.71
N GLY A 333 20.69 -0.21 -17.22
CA GLY A 333 19.43 0.43 -17.62
C GLY A 333 18.52 0.82 -16.45
N ILE A 334 19.09 0.99 -15.25
CA ILE A 334 18.40 1.44 -14.04
C ILE A 334 18.12 2.93 -14.17
N ARG A 335 16.87 3.32 -13.88
CA ARG A 335 16.44 4.68 -14.12
C ARG A 335 16.96 5.67 -13.10
N TYR A 336 16.97 5.31 -11.81
CA TYR A 336 17.25 6.24 -10.74
C TYR A 336 18.48 5.85 -9.93
N PHE A 337 19.24 6.88 -9.55
CA PHE A 337 20.21 6.82 -8.46
C PHE A 337 19.67 7.65 -7.29
N LEU A 338 19.48 7.03 -6.12
CA LEU A 338 19.07 7.69 -4.89
C LEU A 338 20.31 7.97 -4.03
N PHE A 339 20.55 9.23 -3.75
CA PHE A 339 21.47 9.68 -2.73
C PHE A 339 20.75 9.66 -1.38
N ASP A 340 21.06 8.68 -0.53
CA ASP A 340 20.46 8.50 0.78
C ASP A 340 21.12 9.39 1.84
N ASP A 341 20.89 9.18 3.16
CA ASP A 341 21.33 10.07 4.25
C ASP A 341 22.80 10.44 4.18
N GLY A 342 23.08 11.71 4.48
CA GLY A 342 24.40 12.27 4.66
C GLY A 342 24.92 13.17 3.53
N TRP A 343 24.18 13.35 2.42
CA TRP A 343 24.59 14.22 1.31
C TRP A 343 24.55 15.72 1.66
N THR A 344 23.79 16.11 2.67
CA THR A 344 23.58 17.50 3.12
C THR A 344 23.94 17.71 4.58
N TYR A 345 24.13 18.94 4.97
CA TYR A 345 24.19 19.33 6.37
C TYR A 345 22.78 19.20 6.99
N LYS A 346 22.70 18.64 8.20
CA LYS A 346 21.41 18.29 8.86
C LYS A 346 20.47 19.47 9.15
N GLU A 347 20.80 20.67 8.73
CA GLU A 347 20.05 21.90 9.02
C GLU A 347 19.70 22.71 7.76
N ASP A 348 20.26 22.36 6.58
CA ASP A 348 20.09 23.16 5.36
C ASP A 348 20.07 22.27 4.11
N LEU A 349 18.88 22.01 3.60
CA LEU A 349 18.65 21.19 2.38
C LEU A 349 19.13 21.86 1.09
N THR A 350 19.52 23.13 1.13
CA THR A 350 20.03 23.85 -0.05
C THR A 350 21.54 23.71 -0.23
N LYS A 351 22.24 22.98 0.66
CA LYS A 351 23.69 22.83 0.66
C LYS A 351 24.13 21.38 0.75
N THR A 352 25.20 21.06 0.07
CA THR A 352 25.87 19.76 0.15
C THR A 352 27.03 19.78 1.14
N ILE A 353 27.42 18.62 1.65
CA ILE A 353 28.61 18.46 2.46
C ILE A 353 29.89 18.74 1.64
N ALA A 354 31.01 19.00 2.33
CA ALA A 354 32.31 19.15 1.68
C ALA A 354 32.70 17.85 0.92
N GLY A 355 33.21 17.99 -0.29
CA GLY A 355 33.62 16.85 -1.15
C GLY A 355 32.49 16.26 -2.01
N LEU A 356 31.30 16.82 -1.95
CA LEU A 356 30.17 16.46 -2.81
C LEU A 356 29.74 17.69 -3.63
N ASP A 357 29.88 17.61 -4.95
CA ASP A 357 29.34 18.56 -5.91
C ASP A 357 28.07 17.99 -6.54
N MET A 358 26.89 18.41 -6.05
CA MET A 358 25.61 17.88 -6.50
C MET A 358 25.33 18.22 -7.97
N LYS A 359 25.73 19.43 -8.40
CA LYS A 359 25.55 19.83 -9.80
C LYS A 359 26.38 18.95 -10.73
N GLU A 360 27.63 18.65 -10.38
CA GLU A 360 28.48 17.72 -11.12
C GLU A 360 27.90 16.31 -11.16
N VAL A 361 27.36 15.81 -10.03
CA VAL A 361 26.70 14.50 -9.96
C VAL A 361 25.48 14.44 -10.88
N VAL A 362 24.61 15.44 -10.82
CA VAL A 362 23.37 15.46 -11.63
C VAL A 362 23.66 15.63 -13.11
N ASP A 363 24.61 16.51 -13.48
CA ASP A 363 25.04 16.67 -14.87
C ASP A 363 25.62 15.36 -15.44
N TYR A 364 26.43 14.67 -14.63
CA TYR A 364 26.97 13.37 -14.98
C TYR A 364 25.87 12.32 -15.17
N ALA A 365 24.93 12.22 -14.23
CA ALA A 365 23.79 11.30 -14.31
C ALA A 365 22.94 11.58 -15.56
N THR A 366 22.63 12.84 -15.81
CA THR A 366 21.90 13.26 -17.02
C THR A 366 22.61 12.85 -18.30
N SER A 367 23.93 12.98 -18.36
CA SER A 367 24.74 12.55 -19.52
C SER A 367 24.70 11.04 -19.77
N LYS A 368 24.38 10.26 -18.74
CA LYS A 368 24.24 8.79 -18.75
C LYS A 368 22.78 8.34 -18.88
N GLY A 369 21.81 9.25 -18.90
CA GLY A 369 20.38 8.92 -18.95
C GLY A 369 19.81 8.43 -17.63
N VAL A 370 20.47 8.73 -16.50
CA VAL A 370 20.06 8.38 -15.14
C VAL A 370 19.50 9.60 -14.42
N ASP A 371 18.37 9.44 -13.75
CA ASP A 371 17.75 10.49 -12.92
C ASP A 371 18.26 10.38 -11.46
N VAL A 372 18.43 11.52 -10.79
CA VAL A 372 18.90 11.56 -9.40
C VAL A 372 17.74 11.85 -8.45
N MET A 373 17.66 11.08 -7.35
CA MET A 373 16.75 11.28 -6.22
C MET A 373 17.55 11.64 -4.97
N LEU A 374 16.94 12.36 -4.04
CA LEU A 374 17.52 12.71 -2.75
C LEU A 374 16.66 12.23 -1.60
N TRP A 375 17.32 11.70 -0.57
CA TRP A 375 16.72 11.41 0.71
C TRP A 375 16.67 12.67 1.58
N VAL A 376 15.54 12.89 2.26
CA VAL A 376 15.33 14.02 3.19
C VAL A 376 14.51 13.56 4.39
N THR A 377 14.71 14.17 5.56
CA THR A 377 13.82 13.94 6.70
C THR A 377 12.56 14.79 6.61
N TYR A 378 11.44 14.24 7.07
CA TYR A 378 10.15 14.92 7.14
C TYR A 378 10.22 16.30 7.80
N ASP A 379 10.81 16.38 9.00
CA ASP A 379 10.90 17.63 9.76
C ASP A 379 11.63 18.72 8.98
N LEU A 380 12.79 18.40 8.43
CA LEU A 380 13.61 19.37 7.72
C LEU A 380 12.97 19.79 6.40
N PHE A 381 12.41 18.82 5.67
CA PHE A 381 11.76 19.09 4.39
C PHE A 381 10.49 19.94 4.55
N ASP A 382 9.62 19.64 5.51
CA ASP A 382 8.41 20.42 5.73
C ASP A 382 8.72 21.88 6.12
N ASN A 383 9.78 22.08 6.91
CA ASN A 383 10.23 23.43 7.32
C ASN A 383 10.86 24.23 6.16
N GLN A 384 11.48 23.57 5.18
CA GLN A 384 12.23 24.20 4.08
C GLN A 384 11.65 23.90 2.69
N MET A 385 10.44 23.36 2.59
CA MET A 385 9.88 22.74 1.39
C MET A 385 10.04 23.60 0.13
N ASP A 386 9.63 24.87 0.19
CA ASP A 386 9.69 25.76 -0.99
C ASP A 386 11.13 26.06 -1.41
N ALA A 387 12.05 26.31 -0.47
CA ALA A 387 13.46 26.57 -0.76
C ALA A 387 14.19 25.32 -1.25
N ALA A 388 13.90 24.17 -0.62
CA ALA A 388 14.47 22.88 -1.01
C ALA A 388 14.04 22.46 -2.42
N LEU A 389 12.75 22.52 -2.72
CA LEU A 389 12.23 22.15 -4.06
C LEU A 389 12.79 23.07 -5.16
N ALA A 390 12.90 24.36 -4.90
CA ALA A 390 13.51 25.29 -5.84
C ALA A 390 14.98 24.93 -6.12
N GLN A 391 15.78 24.66 -5.06
CA GLN A 391 17.18 24.27 -5.19
C GLN A 391 17.35 22.92 -5.88
N PHE A 392 16.51 21.92 -5.52
CA PHE A 392 16.55 20.60 -6.12
C PHE A 392 16.21 20.66 -7.62
N SER A 393 15.23 21.49 -7.99
CA SER A 393 14.89 21.73 -9.38
C SER A 393 16.05 22.40 -10.15
N GLU A 394 16.76 23.35 -9.53
CA GLU A 394 17.95 24.01 -10.10
C GLU A 394 19.09 23.00 -10.31
N TRP A 395 19.32 22.08 -9.37
CA TRP A 395 20.27 20.99 -9.56
C TRP A 395 19.84 19.98 -10.62
N GLY A 396 18.53 19.84 -10.88
CA GLY A 396 17.97 18.88 -11.84
C GLY A 396 17.49 17.57 -11.21
N ILE A 397 17.26 17.55 -9.88
CA ILE A 397 16.73 16.40 -9.14
C ILE A 397 15.35 16.01 -9.66
N LYS A 398 15.05 14.70 -9.70
CA LYS A 398 13.82 14.12 -10.25
C LYS A 398 12.95 13.40 -9.24
N GLY A 399 13.41 13.17 -8.04
CA GLY A 399 12.62 12.51 -7.00
C GLY A 399 13.15 12.70 -5.59
N LEU A 400 12.30 12.37 -4.60
CA LEU A 400 12.62 12.46 -3.18
C LEU A 400 12.17 11.18 -2.47
N LYS A 401 13.01 10.70 -1.55
CA LYS A 401 12.66 9.78 -0.48
C LYS A 401 12.51 10.61 0.80
N ILE A 402 11.28 10.71 1.32
CA ILE A 402 10.98 11.54 2.50
C ILE A 402 10.75 10.61 3.69
N ASP A 403 11.64 10.68 4.67
CA ASP A 403 11.74 9.70 5.73
C ASP A 403 11.42 10.29 7.14
N PHE A 404 11.21 9.36 8.10
CA PHE A 404 10.93 9.65 9.51
C PHE A 404 9.65 10.46 9.74
N ILE A 405 8.59 10.19 8.96
CA ILE A 405 7.27 10.79 9.23
C ILE A 405 6.71 10.22 10.53
N ASN A 406 6.73 8.90 10.71
CA ASN A 406 6.45 8.14 11.93
C ASN A 406 5.17 8.55 12.66
N ARG A 407 4.16 8.99 11.95
CA ARG A 407 2.90 9.54 12.47
C ARG A 407 1.74 9.31 11.51
N SER A 408 0.52 9.30 12.06
CA SER A 408 -0.72 9.13 11.28
C SER A 408 -1.90 10.01 11.76
N ASP A 409 -1.60 11.07 12.52
CA ASP A 409 -2.56 12.10 12.89
C ASP A 409 -2.93 13.00 11.71
N GLN A 410 -3.88 13.91 11.91
CA GLN A 410 -4.36 14.82 10.87
C GLN A 410 -3.24 15.67 10.24
N GLU A 411 -2.30 16.17 11.04
CA GLU A 411 -1.20 17.01 10.53
C GLU A 411 -0.29 16.21 9.60
N ALA A 412 0.06 14.96 9.97
CA ALA A 412 0.82 14.07 9.11
C ALA A 412 0.07 13.77 7.80
N SER A 413 -1.22 13.47 7.87
CA SER A 413 -2.03 13.24 6.66
C SER A 413 -2.03 14.45 5.73
N ASN A 414 -2.14 15.66 6.28
CA ASN A 414 -2.07 16.89 5.50
C ASN A 414 -0.69 17.11 4.85
N PHE A 415 0.39 16.69 5.53
CA PHE A 415 1.73 16.76 4.96
C PHE A 415 1.86 15.91 3.70
N TYR A 416 1.36 14.66 3.67
CA TYR A 416 1.46 13.81 2.48
C TYR A 416 0.81 14.47 1.25
N TRP A 417 -0.39 15.03 1.41
CA TRP A 417 -1.09 15.74 0.34
C TRP A 417 -0.36 17.00 -0.11
N LYS A 418 0.17 17.79 0.85
CA LYS A 418 0.96 19.00 0.58
C LYS A 418 2.24 18.65 -0.18
N ALA A 419 2.99 17.67 0.30
CA ALA A 419 4.25 17.24 -0.32
C ALA A 419 4.03 16.70 -1.73
N ALA A 420 3.03 15.83 -1.93
CA ALA A 420 2.69 15.27 -3.23
C ALA A 420 2.36 16.36 -4.26
N LYS A 421 1.50 17.30 -3.87
CA LYS A 421 1.12 18.45 -4.72
C LYS A 421 2.32 19.31 -5.05
N LYS A 422 3.10 19.71 -4.04
CA LYS A 422 4.26 20.59 -4.22
C LYS A 422 5.36 19.95 -5.06
N ALA A 423 5.69 18.69 -4.81
CA ALA A 423 6.66 17.96 -5.62
C ALA A 423 6.20 17.79 -7.09
N ALA A 424 4.90 17.62 -7.33
CA ALA A 424 4.35 17.58 -8.70
C ALA A 424 4.53 18.90 -9.46
N GLU A 425 4.42 20.05 -8.78
CA GLU A 425 4.68 21.38 -9.39
C GLU A 425 6.12 21.49 -9.93
N TYR A 426 7.08 20.76 -9.32
CA TYR A 426 8.49 20.68 -9.72
C TYR A 426 8.82 19.40 -10.52
N LYS A 427 7.83 18.61 -10.88
CA LYS A 427 7.98 17.35 -11.63
C LYS A 427 8.94 16.36 -10.93
N MET A 428 8.74 16.15 -9.62
CA MET A 428 9.49 15.21 -8.81
C MET A 428 8.59 14.06 -8.35
N VAL A 429 9.10 12.82 -8.49
CA VAL A 429 8.47 11.62 -7.93
C VAL A 429 8.79 11.49 -6.45
N LEU A 430 7.94 10.78 -5.71
CA LEU A 430 8.06 10.63 -4.26
C LEU A 430 8.01 9.16 -3.83
N ASP A 431 8.83 8.88 -2.84
CA ASP A 431 8.77 7.74 -1.95
C ASP A 431 8.66 8.24 -0.50
N PHE A 432 7.78 7.64 0.31
CA PHE A 432 7.59 8.01 1.71
C PHE A 432 8.03 6.87 2.64
N HIS A 433 8.91 7.20 3.59
CA HIS A 433 9.45 6.30 4.60
C HIS A 433 9.07 6.71 6.03
N GLY A 434 9.19 5.75 6.98
CA GLY A 434 8.56 5.91 8.27
C GLY A 434 7.08 6.27 8.11
N ALA A 435 6.42 5.66 7.16
CA ALA A 435 5.16 6.13 6.62
C ALA A 435 4.03 5.13 6.90
N TYR A 436 2.81 5.60 7.11
CA TYR A 436 1.66 4.71 7.13
C TYR A 436 1.33 4.21 5.70
N ARG A 437 0.59 3.06 5.61
CA ARG A 437 0.22 2.43 4.33
C ARG A 437 -0.45 3.40 3.35
N PRO A 438 -0.45 3.09 2.03
CA PRO A 438 -1.19 3.86 1.03
C PRO A 438 -2.68 3.96 1.34
N ASP A 439 -3.25 5.11 1.00
CA ASP A 439 -4.62 5.54 1.28
C ASP A 439 -5.35 6.07 0.03
N GLY A 440 -4.80 5.77 -1.15
CA GLY A 440 -5.31 6.24 -2.44
C GLY A 440 -4.75 7.57 -2.93
N LEU A 441 -3.90 8.27 -2.15
CA LEU A 441 -3.24 9.52 -2.58
C LEU A 441 -2.60 9.40 -3.97
N ARG A 442 -1.99 8.24 -4.28
CA ARG A 442 -1.33 7.95 -5.56
C ARG A 442 -2.23 8.04 -6.79
N ARG A 443 -3.56 7.92 -6.64
CA ARG A 443 -4.50 8.16 -7.74
C ARG A 443 -4.65 9.65 -8.02
N ALA A 444 -4.76 10.47 -6.98
CA ALA A 444 -4.86 11.92 -7.11
C ALA A 444 -3.52 12.55 -7.52
N TYR A 445 -2.43 12.02 -7.00
CA TYR A 445 -1.06 12.46 -7.25
C TYR A 445 -0.17 11.25 -7.61
N PRO A 446 -0.20 10.80 -8.87
CA PRO A 446 0.55 9.62 -9.32
C PRO A 446 2.08 9.78 -9.28
N ASN A 447 2.59 10.96 -8.93
CA ASN A 447 3.99 11.15 -8.59
C ASN A 447 4.40 10.54 -7.24
N VAL A 448 3.46 10.11 -6.40
CA VAL A 448 3.73 9.26 -5.23
C VAL A 448 3.78 7.82 -5.72
N LEU A 449 4.99 7.33 -5.99
CA LEU A 449 5.18 6.00 -6.59
C LEU A 449 5.10 4.88 -5.55
N THR A 450 5.62 5.12 -4.35
CA THR A 450 5.67 4.07 -3.33
C THR A 450 5.66 4.66 -1.91
N ARG A 451 5.41 3.80 -0.93
CA ARG A 451 5.52 4.07 0.52
C ARG A 451 6.04 2.81 1.22
N GLU A 452 6.78 2.99 2.29
CA GLU A 452 7.18 1.90 3.18
C GLU A 452 5.96 1.26 3.91
N ALA A 453 5.83 1.33 5.20
CA ALA A 453 4.83 0.70 6.06
C ALA A 453 4.85 -0.83 6.01
N LEU A 454 6.01 -1.41 6.13
CA LEU A 454 6.21 -2.87 6.18
C LEU A 454 7.54 -3.21 6.85
N VAL A 455 7.66 -4.45 7.27
CA VAL A 455 8.97 -5.03 7.56
C VAL A 455 9.58 -5.49 6.24
N GLU A 456 10.72 -4.93 5.87
CA GLU A 456 11.41 -5.24 4.64
C GLU A 456 12.91 -5.58 4.89
N PHE A 457 13.69 -5.75 3.83
CA PHE A 457 15.08 -6.23 3.89
C PHE A 457 15.98 -5.37 4.80
N GLU A 458 15.75 -4.08 4.94
CA GLU A 458 16.53 -3.18 5.80
C GLU A 458 16.58 -3.66 7.26
N GLN A 459 15.53 -4.32 7.74
CA GLN A 459 15.47 -4.89 9.08
C GLN A 459 16.49 -6.01 9.32
N ASN A 460 16.99 -6.66 8.28
CA ASN A 460 17.98 -7.75 8.40
C ASN A 460 19.37 -7.29 8.88
N GLY A 461 19.64 -5.99 8.91
CA GLY A 461 20.83 -5.43 9.56
C GLY A 461 20.89 -5.67 11.06
N GLY A 462 19.74 -5.79 11.76
CA GLY A 462 19.68 -5.86 13.22
C GLY A 462 18.58 -6.70 13.82
N THR A 463 17.64 -7.24 13.03
CA THR A 463 16.51 -8.05 13.52
C THR A 463 16.28 -9.30 12.66
N TYR A 464 15.41 -10.20 13.12
CA TYR A 464 14.94 -11.37 12.35
C TYR A 464 13.54 -11.13 11.73
N LYS A 465 13.04 -9.89 11.74
CA LYS A 465 11.67 -9.59 11.36
C LYS A 465 11.39 -9.84 9.87
N ASP A 466 12.32 -9.43 8.96
CA ASP A 466 12.19 -9.76 7.54
C ASP A 466 12.66 -11.20 7.30
N ASN A 467 11.71 -12.09 7.18
CA ASN A 467 11.91 -13.50 6.88
C ASN A 467 10.77 -13.99 5.96
N PRO A 468 10.91 -15.16 5.33
CA PRO A 468 9.88 -15.70 4.43
C PRO A 468 8.48 -15.76 5.05
N ASP A 469 8.35 -16.13 6.34
CA ASP A 469 7.03 -16.24 7.00
C ASP A 469 6.29 -14.88 7.03
N ASN A 470 6.99 -13.79 7.41
CA ASN A 470 6.40 -12.45 7.40
C ASN A 470 6.21 -11.93 5.97
N ARG A 471 7.19 -12.15 5.10
CA ARG A 471 7.20 -11.64 3.72
C ARG A 471 6.02 -12.14 2.91
N LEU A 472 5.59 -13.39 3.15
CA LEU A 472 4.46 -14.00 2.45
C LEU A 472 3.08 -13.55 2.94
N MET A 473 3.00 -12.65 3.92
CA MET A 473 1.77 -11.97 4.30
C MET A 473 1.56 -10.67 3.50
N LEU A 474 2.65 -10.03 3.07
CA LEU A 474 2.63 -8.71 2.44
C LEU A 474 1.76 -8.62 1.18
N PRO A 475 1.81 -9.55 0.21
CA PRO A 475 1.01 -9.49 -1.00
C PRO A 475 -0.50 -9.53 -0.74
N PHE A 476 -0.94 -10.21 0.33
CA PHE A 476 -2.35 -10.38 0.67
C PHE A 476 -2.90 -9.27 1.56
N ILE A 477 -2.04 -8.53 2.26
CA ILE A 477 -2.47 -7.53 3.23
C ILE A 477 -1.92 -6.16 2.83
N ARG A 478 -0.60 -5.95 2.91
CA ARG A 478 0.04 -4.64 2.74
C ARG A 478 -0.09 -4.11 1.31
N ASN A 479 0.19 -4.94 0.30
CA ASN A 479 0.12 -4.55 -1.10
C ASN A 479 -1.30 -4.29 -1.62
N VAL A 480 -2.33 -4.78 -0.93
CA VAL A 480 -3.73 -4.48 -1.29
C VAL A 480 -4.07 -3.00 -1.02
N ALA A 481 -3.45 -2.37 -0.04
CA ALA A 481 -3.56 -0.93 0.17
C ALA A 481 -2.89 -0.11 -0.95
N GLY A 482 -1.86 -0.67 -1.58
CA GLY A 482 -1.13 -0.08 -2.70
C GLY A 482 0.37 -0.38 -2.67
N PRO A 483 1.14 0.23 -3.58
CA PRO A 483 2.56 0.00 -3.75
C PRO A 483 3.34 0.09 -2.44
N MET A 484 4.35 -0.76 -2.33
CA MET A 484 5.26 -0.77 -1.19
C MET A 484 6.70 -0.55 -1.65
N ASP A 485 7.46 0.24 -0.89
CA ASP A 485 8.89 0.29 -1.03
C ASP A 485 9.45 -1.02 -0.49
N TYR A 486 9.47 -2.01 -1.36
CA TYR A 486 10.06 -3.31 -1.12
C TYR A 486 11.40 -3.38 -1.85
N ILE A 487 12.45 -3.81 -1.16
CA ILE A 487 13.82 -3.86 -1.65
C ILE A 487 14.17 -5.31 -2.03
N PRO A 488 13.82 -5.74 -3.26
CA PRO A 488 14.11 -7.11 -3.72
C PRO A 488 15.54 -7.26 -4.22
N GLY A 489 15.95 -8.50 -4.43
CA GLY A 489 17.13 -8.80 -5.27
C GLY A 489 18.46 -8.72 -4.58
N THR A 490 18.54 -8.87 -3.25
CA THR A 490 19.84 -9.04 -2.60
C THR A 490 20.58 -10.26 -3.14
N MET A 491 21.89 -10.09 -3.36
CA MET A 491 22.81 -11.15 -3.82
C MET A 491 23.50 -11.86 -2.67
N ASN A 492 23.35 -11.40 -1.44
CA ASN A 492 23.87 -12.03 -0.23
C ASN A 492 22.76 -12.78 0.52
N ASN A 493 22.49 -14.01 0.12
CA ASN A 493 21.36 -14.81 0.57
C ASN A 493 21.75 -15.82 1.66
N ALA A 494 20.87 -16.05 2.63
CA ALA A 494 21.08 -16.97 3.74
C ALA A 494 19.89 -17.91 3.96
N THR A 495 20.20 -19.17 4.29
CA THR A 495 19.20 -20.10 4.84
C THR A 495 18.87 -19.70 6.28
N LYS A 496 17.78 -20.23 6.85
CA LYS A 496 17.38 -19.99 8.25
C LYS A 496 18.52 -20.27 9.24
N GLY A 497 19.35 -21.29 8.97
CA GLY A 497 20.46 -21.70 9.83
C GLY A 497 21.76 -20.91 9.62
N SER A 498 21.97 -20.33 8.44
CA SER A 498 23.20 -19.60 8.09
C SER A 498 23.08 -18.09 8.27
N PHE A 499 21.90 -17.54 8.46
CA PHE A 499 21.67 -16.11 8.64
C PHE A 499 22.41 -15.56 9.88
N ARG A 500 23.04 -14.39 9.71
CA ARG A 500 23.71 -13.64 10.78
C ARG A 500 23.53 -12.14 10.53
N PHE A 501 23.34 -11.38 11.60
CA PHE A 501 23.33 -9.92 11.54
C PHE A 501 24.69 -9.38 11.14
N ASN A 502 24.72 -8.57 10.12
CA ASN A 502 25.91 -7.86 9.69
C ASN A 502 25.51 -6.61 8.90
N HIS A 503 25.81 -5.43 9.43
CA HIS A 503 25.52 -4.16 8.77
C HIS A 503 26.45 -3.87 7.58
N ASP A 504 27.66 -4.47 7.56
CA ASP A 504 28.62 -4.20 6.48
C ASP A 504 28.38 -5.09 5.26
N THR A 505 27.82 -6.29 5.49
CA THR A 505 27.42 -7.27 4.45
C THR A 505 26.11 -7.93 4.85
N PRO A 506 25.00 -7.19 4.82
CA PRO A 506 23.70 -7.73 5.27
C PRO A 506 23.27 -8.90 4.42
N MET A 507 22.53 -9.84 5.04
CA MET A 507 22.06 -11.05 4.40
C MET A 507 20.55 -11.04 4.25
N GLY A 508 20.04 -11.45 3.08
CA GLY A 508 18.63 -11.74 2.90
C GLY A 508 18.26 -13.14 3.39
N GLN A 509 17.23 -13.24 4.23
CA GLN A 509 16.69 -14.53 4.68
C GLN A 509 15.84 -15.17 3.58
N GLY A 510 16.30 -16.25 2.98
CA GLY A 510 15.72 -16.93 1.83
C GLY A 510 16.75 -17.14 0.70
N THR A 511 16.36 -17.86 -0.34
CA THR A 511 17.24 -18.16 -1.47
C THR A 511 17.41 -17.00 -2.45
N ARG A 512 18.42 -17.07 -3.32
CA ARG A 512 18.62 -16.13 -4.43
C ARG A 512 17.36 -16.05 -5.31
N ALA A 513 16.82 -17.19 -5.70
CA ALA A 513 15.64 -17.26 -6.55
C ALA A 513 14.39 -16.69 -5.86
N HIS A 514 14.27 -16.82 -4.52
CA HIS A 514 13.19 -16.19 -3.75
C HIS A 514 13.24 -14.66 -3.88
N PHE A 515 14.41 -14.04 -3.65
CA PHE A 515 14.53 -12.57 -3.74
C PHE A 515 14.33 -12.07 -5.17
N MET A 516 14.76 -12.81 -6.18
CA MET A 516 14.48 -12.47 -7.59
C MET A 516 12.97 -12.59 -7.91
N ALA A 517 12.30 -13.62 -7.39
CA ALA A 517 10.86 -13.82 -7.57
C ALA A 517 10.04 -12.73 -6.89
N MET A 518 10.48 -12.22 -5.74
CA MET A 518 9.81 -11.11 -5.05
C MET A 518 9.75 -9.83 -5.88
N ALA A 519 10.66 -9.60 -6.82
CA ALA A 519 10.59 -8.47 -7.74
C ALA A 519 9.36 -8.50 -8.68
N VAL A 520 8.82 -9.70 -8.93
CA VAL A 520 7.55 -9.87 -9.65
C VAL A 520 6.36 -9.80 -8.70
N ILE A 521 6.49 -10.33 -7.48
CA ILE A 521 5.39 -10.44 -6.52
C ILE A 521 5.07 -9.10 -5.85
N ALA A 522 6.11 -8.37 -5.42
CA ALA A 522 5.95 -7.08 -4.78
C ALA A 522 5.43 -6.04 -5.79
N GLU A 523 4.34 -5.40 -5.44
CA GLU A 523 3.80 -4.31 -6.25
C GLU A 523 4.51 -3.02 -5.87
N SER A 524 5.34 -2.52 -6.76
CA SER A 524 6.00 -1.23 -6.63
C SER A 524 6.39 -0.66 -8.00
N PRO A 525 5.89 0.51 -8.38
CA PRO A 525 6.37 1.24 -9.56
C PRO A 525 7.79 1.78 -9.39
N MET A 526 8.35 1.70 -8.19
CA MET A 526 9.70 2.10 -7.85
C MET A 526 10.32 1.03 -6.94
N GLN A 527 11.10 0.11 -7.52
CA GLN A 527 11.80 -0.93 -6.77
C GLN A 527 13.28 -0.58 -6.60
N MET A 528 13.84 -0.86 -5.42
CA MET A 528 15.21 -0.52 -5.08
C MET A 528 16.10 -1.75 -4.99
N LEU A 529 17.35 -1.61 -5.43
CA LEU A 529 18.39 -2.63 -5.31
C LEU A 529 19.22 -2.38 -4.05
N PRO A 530 19.24 -3.32 -3.08
CA PRO A 530 19.81 -3.06 -1.74
C PRO A 530 21.34 -3.16 -1.67
N ASP A 531 21.96 -4.05 -2.45
CA ASP A 531 23.38 -4.41 -2.24
C ASP A 531 24.33 -3.37 -2.87
N PRO A 532 25.62 -3.38 -2.45
CA PRO A 532 26.65 -2.60 -3.13
C PRO A 532 26.73 -2.96 -4.60
N GLN A 533 26.93 -1.97 -5.46
CA GLN A 533 26.99 -2.16 -6.91
C GLN A 533 28.09 -3.13 -7.35
N SER A 534 29.17 -3.24 -6.57
CA SER A 534 30.22 -4.23 -6.80
C SER A 534 29.71 -5.67 -6.70
N ASP A 535 28.73 -5.96 -5.85
CA ASP A 535 28.10 -7.29 -5.75
C ASP A 535 27.22 -7.58 -6.96
N TYR A 536 26.48 -6.60 -7.44
CA TYR A 536 25.67 -6.75 -8.66
C TYR A 536 26.50 -6.93 -9.92
N TYR A 537 27.65 -6.26 -10.03
CA TYR A 537 28.60 -6.50 -11.12
C TYR A 537 29.16 -7.94 -11.08
N ARG A 538 29.47 -8.46 -9.88
CA ARG A 538 29.92 -9.86 -9.71
C ARG A 538 28.83 -10.85 -10.11
N GLU A 539 27.57 -10.57 -9.79
CA GLU A 539 26.41 -11.42 -10.06
C GLU A 539 25.62 -10.91 -11.29
N ALA A 540 26.34 -10.47 -12.33
CA ALA A 540 25.77 -9.76 -13.49
C ALA A 540 24.67 -10.54 -14.22
N GLU A 541 24.66 -11.88 -14.19
CA GLU A 541 23.63 -12.73 -14.80
C GLU A 541 22.29 -12.52 -14.08
N CYS A 542 22.29 -12.64 -12.74
CA CYS A 542 21.11 -12.39 -11.91
C CYS A 542 20.65 -10.93 -12.00
N THR A 543 21.60 -9.99 -11.97
CA THR A 543 21.33 -8.56 -12.04
C THR A 543 20.60 -8.17 -13.33
N LYS A 544 21.06 -8.66 -14.48
CA LYS A 544 20.43 -8.41 -15.79
C LYS A 544 18.98 -8.89 -15.83
N PHE A 545 18.71 -10.09 -15.36
CA PHE A 545 17.36 -10.62 -15.30
C PHE A 545 16.49 -9.80 -14.34
N LEU A 546 17.02 -9.47 -13.17
CA LEU A 546 16.30 -8.73 -12.12
C LEU A 546 15.84 -7.35 -12.62
N VAL A 547 16.73 -6.56 -13.22
CA VAL A 547 16.39 -5.22 -13.71
C VAL A 547 15.56 -5.23 -15.00
N ASP A 548 15.50 -6.35 -15.71
CA ASP A 548 14.62 -6.57 -16.87
C ASP A 548 13.14 -6.82 -16.44
N ILE A 549 12.90 -7.13 -15.16
CA ILE A 549 11.55 -7.24 -14.61
C ILE A 549 10.91 -5.86 -14.61
N PRO A 550 9.76 -5.67 -15.30
CA PRO A 550 9.07 -4.39 -15.32
C PRO A 550 8.54 -3.99 -13.95
N VAL A 551 8.40 -2.69 -13.73
CA VAL A 551 7.75 -2.13 -12.53
C VAL A 551 6.32 -1.67 -12.81
N GLU A 552 5.86 -1.76 -14.07
CA GLU A 552 4.48 -1.50 -14.51
C GLU A 552 3.90 -2.73 -15.19
N TRP A 553 2.60 -2.96 -15.04
CA TRP A 553 1.95 -4.19 -15.46
C TRP A 553 0.63 -3.95 -16.20
N ASP A 554 0.47 -4.62 -17.33
CA ASP A 554 -0.77 -4.56 -18.10
C ASP A 554 -1.83 -5.50 -17.58
N ASP A 555 -1.43 -6.60 -16.91
CA ASP A 555 -2.32 -7.64 -16.43
C ASP A 555 -1.70 -8.45 -15.30
N LEU A 556 -2.57 -9.03 -14.46
CA LEU A 556 -2.22 -9.89 -13.32
C LEU A 556 -3.11 -11.12 -13.32
N VAL A 557 -2.50 -12.29 -13.12
CA VAL A 557 -3.18 -13.56 -12.81
C VAL A 557 -2.63 -14.11 -11.50
N THR A 558 -3.46 -14.17 -10.49
CA THR A 558 -3.14 -14.81 -9.22
C THR A 558 -3.27 -16.32 -9.38
N LEU A 559 -2.16 -17.04 -9.19
CA LEU A 559 -2.13 -18.50 -9.24
C LEU A 559 -2.44 -19.08 -7.86
N ASP A 560 -2.14 -20.36 -7.64
CA ASP A 560 -2.36 -20.98 -6.34
C ASP A 560 -1.48 -20.29 -5.27
N SER A 561 -2.13 -19.77 -4.22
CA SER A 561 -1.45 -18.97 -3.20
C SER A 561 -2.17 -19.08 -1.86
N LYS A 562 -1.41 -19.07 -0.78
CA LYS A 562 -1.93 -19.15 0.60
C LYS A 562 -1.15 -18.22 1.51
N ILE A 563 -1.87 -17.39 2.24
CA ILE A 563 -1.27 -16.38 3.12
C ILE A 563 -0.33 -17.00 4.16
N GLY A 564 0.89 -16.45 4.26
CA GLY A 564 1.93 -16.91 5.17
C GLY A 564 2.65 -18.20 4.75
N ASP A 565 2.13 -18.95 3.76
CA ASP A 565 2.68 -20.24 3.32
C ASP A 565 3.42 -20.13 1.97
N TYR A 566 2.74 -19.64 0.92
CA TYR A 566 3.32 -19.52 -0.42
C TYR A 566 2.52 -18.54 -1.30
N VAL A 567 3.21 -18.00 -2.30
CA VAL A 567 2.61 -17.12 -3.32
C VAL A 567 3.05 -17.57 -4.69
N ALA A 568 2.11 -17.63 -5.64
CA ALA A 568 2.41 -17.74 -7.06
C ALA A 568 1.53 -16.79 -7.87
N MET A 569 2.14 -16.08 -8.84
CA MET A 569 1.42 -15.19 -9.73
C MET A 569 2.11 -15.05 -11.09
N ALA A 570 1.34 -14.58 -12.06
CA ALA A 570 1.83 -14.20 -13.37
C ALA A 570 1.42 -12.75 -13.66
N ARG A 571 2.35 -11.94 -14.14
CA ARG A 571 2.12 -10.54 -14.53
C ARG A 571 2.55 -10.32 -15.97
N ARG A 572 1.80 -9.50 -16.72
CA ARG A 572 2.09 -9.19 -18.12
C ARG A 572 2.54 -7.75 -18.28
N ASN A 573 3.59 -7.58 -19.06
CA ASN A 573 3.97 -6.27 -19.60
C ASN A 573 4.22 -6.45 -21.12
N GLY A 574 3.47 -5.71 -21.94
CA GLY A 574 3.50 -5.86 -23.38
C GLY A 574 3.18 -7.29 -23.82
N ASN A 575 4.13 -7.90 -24.51
CA ASN A 575 4.03 -9.27 -25.04
C ASN A 575 4.66 -10.33 -24.13
N SER A 576 5.27 -9.94 -23.02
CA SER A 576 5.94 -10.84 -22.09
C SER A 576 5.14 -11.06 -20.83
N TRP A 577 5.19 -12.28 -20.32
CA TRP A 577 4.69 -12.65 -19.00
C TRP A 577 5.86 -12.94 -18.06
N TYR A 578 5.72 -12.50 -16.82
CA TYR A 578 6.64 -12.81 -15.74
C TYR A 578 5.90 -13.63 -14.70
N VAL A 579 6.40 -14.82 -14.41
CA VAL A 579 5.77 -15.77 -13.48
C VAL A 579 6.69 -15.95 -12.30
N ALA A 580 6.16 -15.89 -11.09
CA ALA A 580 6.93 -16.06 -9.88
C ALA A 580 6.22 -16.99 -8.90
N ALA A 581 7.00 -17.77 -8.15
CA ALA A 581 6.55 -18.58 -7.04
C ALA A 581 7.57 -18.52 -5.90
N VAL A 582 7.10 -18.38 -4.67
CA VAL A 582 7.91 -18.33 -3.45
C VAL A 582 7.24 -19.11 -2.33
N THR A 583 8.02 -19.62 -1.38
CA THR A 583 7.54 -20.38 -0.21
C THR A 583 8.15 -19.86 1.09
N ASP A 584 7.49 -20.15 2.21
CA ASP A 584 8.00 -20.01 3.56
C ASP A 584 9.21 -20.93 3.83
N TRP A 585 9.55 -21.16 5.09
CA TRP A 585 10.65 -22.09 5.44
C TRP A 585 10.31 -23.58 5.20
N THR A 586 9.16 -23.87 4.57
CA THR A 586 8.75 -25.23 4.17
C THR A 586 9.05 -25.44 2.68
N SER A 587 9.79 -26.48 2.33
CA SER A 587 9.97 -26.89 0.92
C SER A 587 8.64 -27.29 0.29
N ARG A 588 8.43 -26.94 -0.99
CA ARG A 588 7.16 -27.23 -1.68
C ARG A 588 7.38 -27.73 -3.10
N GLU A 589 6.51 -28.65 -3.50
CA GLU A 589 6.28 -28.99 -4.90
C GLU A 589 4.97 -28.28 -5.34
N MET A 590 5.06 -27.42 -6.33
CA MET A 590 3.92 -26.65 -6.83
C MET A 590 3.62 -27.00 -8.29
N LYS A 591 2.36 -26.85 -8.66
CA LYS A 591 1.89 -26.94 -10.05
C LYS A 591 1.48 -25.55 -10.52
N LEU A 592 2.21 -25.01 -11.50
CA LEU A 592 1.89 -23.73 -12.11
C LEU A 592 1.21 -24.00 -13.45
N GLU A 593 -0.06 -23.64 -13.57
CA GLU A 593 -0.82 -23.79 -14.80
C GLU A 593 -0.66 -22.54 -15.68
N LEU A 594 -0.17 -22.73 -16.91
CA LEU A 594 0.00 -21.65 -17.89
C LEU A 594 -1.30 -21.37 -18.68
N SER A 595 -2.44 -21.43 -18.01
CA SER A 595 -3.78 -21.22 -18.61
C SER A 595 -4.03 -19.77 -19.08
N PHE A 596 -3.25 -18.82 -18.61
CA PHE A 596 -3.25 -17.42 -19.06
C PHE A 596 -2.59 -17.22 -20.44
N LEU A 597 -1.85 -18.20 -20.94
CA LEU A 597 -1.27 -18.21 -22.27
C LEU A 597 -2.26 -18.87 -23.27
N PRO A 598 -2.36 -18.35 -24.51
CA PRO A 598 -3.13 -18.98 -25.58
C PRO A 598 -2.76 -20.45 -25.79
N LYS A 599 -3.73 -21.33 -25.64
CA LYS A 599 -3.55 -22.78 -25.71
C LYS A 599 -2.98 -23.23 -27.06
N GLY A 600 -2.01 -24.14 -27.03
CA GLY A 600 -1.37 -24.70 -28.23
C GLY A 600 -0.33 -23.78 -28.89
N LYS A 601 -0.08 -22.59 -28.32
CA LYS A 601 0.97 -21.69 -28.78
C LYS A 601 2.26 -21.95 -27.99
N LYS A 602 3.39 -22.01 -28.69
CA LYS A 602 4.71 -22.22 -28.07
C LYS A 602 5.35 -20.89 -27.67
N TYR A 603 6.13 -20.97 -26.60
CA TYR A 603 6.83 -19.82 -25.99
C TYR A 603 8.24 -20.24 -25.57
N LYS A 604 9.15 -19.27 -25.59
CA LYS A 604 10.44 -19.36 -24.91
C LYS A 604 10.27 -18.89 -23.46
N MET A 605 10.81 -19.65 -22.51
CA MET A 605 10.84 -19.31 -21.11
C MET A 605 12.27 -19.30 -20.58
N GLU A 606 12.68 -18.16 -20.01
CA GLU A 606 13.92 -17.99 -19.25
C GLU A 606 13.60 -18.11 -17.77
N VAL A 607 14.29 -19.00 -17.05
CA VAL A 607 13.96 -19.40 -15.68
C VAL A 607 15.16 -19.23 -14.77
N PHE A 608 14.93 -18.59 -13.61
CA PHE A 608 15.81 -18.66 -12.44
C PHE A 608 15.07 -19.40 -11.33
N ARG A 609 15.68 -20.44 -10.79
CA ARG A 609 15.09 -21.28 -9.75
C ARG A 609 16.11 -21.76 -8.74
N ASP A 610 15.63 -22.25 -7.61
CA ASP A 610 16.50 -22.87 -6.62
C ASP A 610 17.36 -23.99 -7.23
N GLY A 611 18.64 -24.00 -6.87
CA GLY A 611 19.55 -25.10 -7.18
C GLY A 611 19.31 -26.29 -6.26
N ILE A 612 19.94 -27.40 -6.57
CA ILE A 612 19.76 -28.67 -5.83
C ILE A 612 20.24 -28.59 -4.36
N ASN A 613 21.14 -27.65 -4.04
CA ASN A 613 21.67 -27.43 -2.69
C ASN A 613 21.17 -26.08 -2.07
N ALA A 614 20.12 -25.49 -2.58
CA ALA A 614 19.62 -24.20 -2.10
C ALA A 614 19.15 -24.24 -0.62
N ASP A 615 18.76 -25.42 -0.13
CA ASP A 615 18.42 -25.68 1.28
C ASP A 615 19.63 -25.59 2.23
N ILE A 616 20.85 -25.76 1.71
CA ILE A 616 22.11 -25.67 2.46
C ILE A 616 22.86 -24.38 2.10
N ARG A 617 22.82 -23.99 0.83
CA ARG A 617 23.51 -22.83 0.26
C ARG A 617 22.52 -21.93 -0.44
N ALA A 618 21.99 -20.92 0.23
CA ALA A 618 20.88 -20.06 -0.27
C ALA A 618 21.19 -19.32 -1.58
N ILE A 619 22.46 -19.17 -1.95
CA ILE A 619 22.90 -18.59 -3.22
C ILE A 619 22.96 -19.62 -4.37
N ASP A 620 22.67 -20.93 -4.13
CA ASP A 620 22.62 -21.92 -5.18
C ASP A 620 21.37 -21.78 -6.02
N TYR A 621 21.54 -21.49 -7.30
CA TYR A 621 20.45 -21.32 -8.26
C TYR A 621 20.76 -22.01 -9.59
N LYS A 622 19.73 -22.20 -10.42
CA LYS A 622 19.81 -22.60 -11.81
C LYS A 622 19.23 -21.54 -12.72
N HIS A 623 19.94 -21.24 -13.80
CA HIS A 623 19.48 -20.43 -14.91
C HIS A 623 19.28 -21.29 -16.14
N GLU A 624 18.09 -21.32 -16.71
CA GLU A 624 17.72 -22.27 -17.77
C GLU A 624 16.83 -21.58 -18.82
N PHE A 625 16.91 -22.05 -20.05
CA PHE A 625 16.01 -21.69 -21.13
C PHE A 625 15.26 -22.94 -21.58
N ILE A 626 13.93 -22.89 -21.53
CA ILE A 626 13.05 -24.00 -21.92
C ILE A 626 11.96 -23.52 -22.88
N GLU A 627 11.40 -24.43 -23.69
CA GLU A 627 10.19 -24.18 -24.45
C GLU A 627 8.99 -24.69 -23.65
N VAL A 628 7.90 -23.93 -23.67
CA VAL A 628 6.63 -24.29 -23.04
C VAL A 628 5.46 -24.03 -23.98
N GLU A 629 4.33 -24.70 -23.72
CA GLU A 629 3.10 -24.52 -24.47
C GLU A 629 2.00 -23.87 -23.61
N GLY A 630 1.20 -23.00 -24.19
CA GLY A 630 0.05 -22.42 -23.50
C GLY A 630 -0.93 -23.47 -23.01
N GLY A 631 -1.30 -23.40 -21.72
CA GLY A 631 -2.12 -24.39 -21.01
C GLY A 631 -1.33 -25.56 -20.40
N GLU A 632 0.00 -25.58 -20.55
CA GLU A 632 0.85 -26.56 -19.90
C GLU A 632 0.85 -26.39 -18.37
N ILE A 633 1.08 -27.49 -17.64
CA ILE A 633 1.24 -27.49 -16.19
C ILE A 633 2.72 -27.75 -15.87
N LEU A 634 3.37 -26.76 -15.26
CA LEU A 634 4.74 -26.86 -14.81
C LEU A 634 4.79 -27.44 -13.40
N ASN A 635 5.69 -28.41 -13.16
CA ASN A 635 6.03 -28.83 -11.80
C ASN A 635 7.26 -28.04 -11.34
N VAL A 636 7.10 -27.32 -10.23
CA VAL A 636 8.12 -26.41 -9.69
C VAL A 636 8.46 -26.82 -8.28
N SER A 637 9.74 -27.07 -8.01
CA SER A 637 10.26 -27.43 -6.69
C SER A 637 10.87 -26.20 -6.04
N LEU A 638 10.48 -25.87 -4.81
CA LEU A 638 11.00 -24.78 -4.02
C LEU A 638 11.70 -25.30 -2.77
N ALA A 639 12.93 -24.85 -2.52
CA ALA A 639 13.66 -25.11 -1.28
C ALA A 639 13.03 -24.39 -0.08
N PRO A 640 13.39 -24.68 1.19
CA PRO A 640 12.97 -23.88 2.33
C PRO A 640 13.37 -22.40 2.19
N GLY A 641 12.41 -21.48 2.25
CA GLY A 641 12.62 -20.06 1.93
C GLY A 641 12.99 -19.85 0.46
N GLY A 642 12.53 -20.74 -0.41
CA GLY A 642 12.90 -20.82 -1.81
C GLY A 642 12.03 -20.06 -2.77
N GLY A 643 12.47 -20.01 -4.03
CA GLY A 643 11.79 -19.31 -5.11
C GLY A 643 12.04 -19.85 -6.50
N TRP A 644 11.18 -19.39 -7.39
CA TRP A 644 11.22 -19.67 -8.82
C TRP A 644 10.66 -18.44 -9.56
N VAL A 645 11.36 -17.99 -10.58
CA VAL A 645 10.90 -16.86 -11.39
C VAL A 645 11.24 -17.09 -12.86
N ALA A 646 10.34 -16.70 -13.76
CA ALA A 646 10.55 -16.84 -15.19
C ALA A 646 9.99 -15.66 -15.99
N LYS A 647 10.64 -15.39 -17.13
CA LYS A 647 10.15 -14.53 -18.20
C LYS A 647 9.70 -15.40 -19.37
N ILE A 648 8.47 -15.25 -19.81
CA ILE A 648 7.87 -15.97 -20.95
C ILE A 648 7.68 -15.00 -22.11
N SER A 649 8.24 -15.34 -23.27
CA SER A 649 8.17 -14.53 -24.50
C SER A 649 7.69 -15.38 -25.67
N THR A 650 7.10 -14.76 -26.69
CA THR A 650 6.77 -15.43 -27.95
C THR A 650 8.06 -15.89 -28.64
N LEU A 651 8.01 -17.10 -29.25
CA LEU A 651 9.07 -17.59 -30.13
C LEU A 651 9.20 -16.74 -31.39
#